data_58793e1d7b20730167511a266cb5cb22
#
_entry.id   58793e1d7b20730167511a266cb5cb22
#
_cell.length_a   1.000
_cell.length_b   1.000
_cell.length_c   1.000
_cell.angle_alpha   90.00
_cell.angle_beta   90.00
_cell.angle_gamma   90.00
#
_symmetry.space_group_name_H-M   'P 1'
#
loop_
_entity.id
_entity.type
_entity.pdbx_description
1 polymer ?
#
loop_
_entity_poly.entity_id
_entity_poly.type
_entity_poly.pdbx_seq_one_letter_code
_entity_poly.pdbx_strand_id
1 'polypeptide(L)'
;MSGPEEQVTPSCEMSGMDEFQLIAATAAGLEACVKRELWALGFSDARVCSPGRILFRAGPAGLVRANLWLRTADRVLLVVDSFDAQDFGELFDRTYALPWQQWIPPDGAFPVCGRSYKSQLSSVPTCQKIVKKAIVEKLRAAHKAHELPETGATYTVEIAIRENVALLTIDTTGAGLNKRGYRAAAGPSPLKETLAAAMVQMSVWKPDRQLIDPFCGSGTIPIEAALIGRNIAPGLNRRFVAEEWAWIPSGHWKTEREHARGLIAPALGLRIIGTDIEPKAISLSSYHAGLAGVADDIHFQQKPLDRLSSKREYGCVICNPPYGQRFENRADIMALYRTMPEMFRTLKTWSFYIITSVDLEQIVGQSAHRRRKLYNGRIECTYYQFHGPKPPKNTSDPQHSSRKDEHVEQGEGSVASAFGGLKDNALSQAEAFANRLRKRARHLRRWPSRGITCYRIYFRDIPEIPLAADIYEGRLHMAEYDRPHDRTPAEHADWLDMLVKVAGETLGIRREDVYLKRRRRQRGIVQCNKVSESGNVFTVHEGGLKFEVNLSDYLDTGLCLDQRITRELVRSESTGKRMLDLFAGTGAFSVYAADGGATSTMTVDLSKTYLDWAGRNMSANGFEGQKHRFVRSDAMEFLRTRPQGEQYDIAVIDPRTCCDSTHSQDVFDVQRHYIDLLHAAARRMPEGGVIYFSTNVRRFKCDPDMLTGLEVREISRRTVPEDFGNKRIHRCWRMTVRTTGDRHEWHRESRESGDTILSS
;
A
#
# COMPACT_ATOMS: atom_id res chain seq x y z
N MET A 1 21.56 -2.42 32.97
CA MET A 1 21.70 -2.25 34.45
C MET A 1 20.31 -2.29 34.98
N SER A 2 19.93 -3.41 35.60
CA SER A 2 18.64 -3.65 36.24
C SER A 2 18.77 -3.13 37.67
N GLY A 3 18.07 -2.03 37.97
CA GLY A 3 17.86 -1.60 39.35
C GLY A 3 17.00 -2.61 40.12
N PRO A 4 17.11 -2.71 41.43
CA PRO A 4 16.35 -3.67 42.23
C PRO A 4 14.84 -3.35 42.14
N GLU A 5 14.03 -4.37 41.81
CA GLU A 5 12.57 -4.31 41.94
C GLU A 5 12.22 -4.09 43.41
N GLU A 6 11.66 -2.93 43.74
CA GLU A 6 11.09 -2.69 45.05
C GLU A 6 9.94 -3.67 45.30
N GLN A 7 10.10 -4.43 46.38
CA GLN A 7 9.07 -5.31 46.93
C GLN A 7 7.84 -4.50 47.30
N VAL A 8 6.68 -4.94 46.85
CA VAL A 8 5.37 -4.43 47.28
C VAL A 8 5.20 -4.89 48.76
N THR A 9 5.48 -4.02 49.69
CA THR A 9 5.29 -4.33 51.12
C THR A 9 3.83 -4.16 51.50
N PRO A 10 3.23 -5.10 52.24
CA PRO A 10 1.88 -4.97 52.75
C PRO A 10 1.83 -3.98 53.90
N SER A 11 0.96 -2.97 53.82
CA SER A 11 0.53 -2.18 54.99
C SER A 11 -0.96 -2.42 55.17
N CYS A 12 -1.30 -3.33 56.04
CA CYS A 12 -2.67 -3.59 56.41
C CYS A 12 -2.87 -3.42 57.91
N GLU A 13 -3.23 -2.20 58.34
CA GLU A 13 -4.00 -1.97 59.55
C GLU A 13 -5.27 -1.23 59.11
N MET A 14 -6.40 -1.90 59.25
CA MET A 14 -7.71 -1.41 58.79
C MET A 14 -8.51 -0.86 59.98
N SER A 15 -8.46 0.46 60.15
CA SER A 15 -9.54 1.21 60.77
C SER A 15 -9.94 2.35 59.79
N GLY A 16 -10.93 2.08 58.92
CA GLY A 16 -11.40 2.99 57.88
C GLY A 16 -10.62 2.79 56.57
N MET A 17 -11.21 2.07 55.57
CA MET A 17 -10.61 1.86 54.23
C MET A 17 -10.55 3.17 53.43
N ASP A 18 -9.60 4.05 53.73
CA ASP A 18 -9.44 5.28 52.95
C ASP A 18 -8.69 5.04 51.65
N GLU A 19 -7.68 4.15 51.61
CA GLU A 19 -6.90 3.85 50.40
C GLU A 19 -6.40 2.40 50.37
N PHE A 20 -6.34 1.82 49.17
CA PHE A 20 -5.76 0.51 48.85
C PHE A 20 -4.89 0.56 47.59
N GLN A 21 -4.07 -0.45 47.39
CA GLN A 21 -3.22 -0.55 46.23
C GLN A 21 -3.98 -1.10 45.03
N LEU A 22 -3.82 -0.45 43.90
CA LEU A 22 -4.40 -0.85 42.63
C LEU A 22 -3.32 -1.00 41.55
N ILE A 23 -3.53 -1.92 40.65
CA ILE A 23 -2.69 -2.07 39.44
C ILE A 23 -3.54 -1.81 38.21
N ALA A 24 -3.14 -0.83 37.40
CA ALA A 24 -3.60 -0.70 36.02
C ALA A 24 -2.75 -1.61 35.14
N ALA A 25 -3.37 -2.66 34.59
CA ALA A 25 -2.72 -3.62 33.70
C ALA A 25 -2.90 -3.20 32.24
N THR A 26 -1.85 -3.27 31.45
CA THR A 26 -1.84 -2.86 30.04
C THR A 26 -0.95 -3.77 29.18
N ALA A 27 -1.01 -3.63 27.85
CA ALA A 27 -0.04 -4.26 26.97
C ALA A 27 1.36 -3.65 27.18
N ALA A 28 2.41 -4.47 27.06
CA ALA A 28 3.79 -3.99 27.14
C ALA A 28 4.06 -2.90 26.10
N GLY A 29 4.76 -1.84 26.53
CA GLY A 29 5.06 -0.65 25.73
C GLY A 29 4.06 0.51 25.89
N LEU A 30 2.93 0.30 26.60
CA LEU A 30 1.92 1.33 26.86
C LEU A 30 1.98 1.90 28.28
N GLU A 31 2.90 1.44 29.13
CA GLU A 31 3.00 1.81 30.54
C GLU A 31 3.08 3.33 30.76
N ALA A 32 3.85 4.03 29.90
CA ALA A 32 3.98 5.47 29.96
C ALA A 32 2.68 6.22 29.61
N CYS A 33 1.81 5.65 28.77
CA CYS A 33 0.51 6.22 28.45
C CYS A 33 -0.42 6.09 29.68
N VAL A 34 -0.55 4.89 30.22
CA VAL A 34 -1.38 4.63 31.41
C VAL A 34 -0.91 5.48 32.60
N LYS A 35 0.41 5.58 32.82
CA LYS A 35 0.96 6.40 33.92
C LYS A 35 0.56 7.87 33.78
N ARG A 36 0.62 8.43 32.54
CA ARG A 36 0.19 9.82 32.29
C ARG A 36 -1.32 9.99 32.48
N GLU A 37 -2.13 9.02 32.12
CA GLU A 37 -3.58 9.03 32.37
C GLU A 37 -3.87 9.05 33.86
N LEU A 38 -3.21 8.19 34.63
CA LEU A 38 -3.35 8.15 36.13
C LEU A 38 -2.94 9.47 36.78
N TRP A 39 -1.84 10.07 36.35
CA TRP A 39 -1.43 11.40 36.84
C TRP A 39 -2.44 12.48 36.50
N ALA A 40 -3.01 12.48 35.29
CA ALA A 40 -4.06 13.42 34.90
C ALA A 40 -5.36 13.23 35.70
N LEU A 41 -5.62 12.01 36.19
CA LEU A 41 -6.75 11.68 37.07
C LEU A 41 -6.49 12.00 38.55
N GLY A 42 -5.30 12.50 38.91
CA GLY A 42 -4.93 12.90 40.27
C GLY A 42 -4.12 11.84 41.07
N PHE A 43 -3.80 10.68 40.45
CA PHE A 43 -3.01 9.62 41.12
C PHE A 43 -1.51 9.88 40.91
N SER A 44 -0.96 10.81 41.68
CA SER A 44 0.43 11.30 41.53
C SER A 44 1.50 10.26 41.94
N ASP A 45 1.15 9.25 42.74
CA ASP A 45 2.01 8.14 43.16
C ASP A 45 2.15 7.03 42.10
N ALA A 46 1.41 7.11 41.00
CA ALA A 46 1.41 6.09 39.97
C ALA A 46 2.81 5.82 39.39
N ARG A 47 3.27 4.56 39.49
CA ARG A 47 4.58 4.11 39.04
C ARG A 47 4.51 2.74 38.34
N VAL A 48 5.41 2.53 37.41
CA VAL A 48 5.57 1.22 36.75
C VAL A 48 6.21 0.27 37.77
N CYS A 49 5.54 -0.83 38.13
CA CYS A 49 6.06 -1.84 39.05
C CYS A 49 6.61 -3.08 38.31
N SER A 50 6.10 -3.37 37.13
CA SER A 50 6.62 -4.42 36.23
C SER A 50 6.12 -4.21 34.82
N PRO A 51 6.66 -4.89 33.78
CA PRO A 51 6.18 -4.75 32.40
C PRO A 51 4.66 -4.95 32.30
N GLY A 52 3.98 -3.94 31.75
CA GLY A 52 2.53 -3.93 31.59
C GLY A 52 1.73 -3.69 32.89
N ARG A 53 2.37 -3.25 33.99
CA ARG A 53 1.70 -3.02 35.26
C ARG A 53 2.11 -1.69 35.90
N ILE A 54 1.12 -0.88 36.25
CA ILE A 54 1.29 0.42 36.88
C ILE A 54 0.57 0.39 38.24
N LEU A 55 1.32 0.50 39.33
CA LEU A 55 0.84 0.53 40.69
C LEU A 55 0.46 1.97 41.06
N PHE A 56 -0.66 2.14 41.76
CA PHE A 56 -1.12 3.40 42.33
C PHE A 56 -2.02 3.14 43.54
N ARG A 57 -2.29 4.19 44.36
CA ARG A 57 -3.20 4.12 45.49
C ARG A 57 -4.46 4.91 45.26
N ALA A 58 -5.57 4.37 45.72
CA ALA A 58 -6.87 5.05 45.68
C ALA A 58 -7.88 4.42 46.64
N GLY A 59 -8.84 5.19 47.08
CA GLY A 59 -10.03 4.69 47.76
C GLY A 59 -11.11 4.23 46.78
N PRO A 60 -12.31 3.86 47.24
CA PRO A 60 -13.42 3.35 46.42
C PRO A 60 -13.79 4.29 45.25
N ALA A 61 -13.90 5.60 45.51
CA ALA A 61 -14.19 6.58 44.44
C ALA A 61 -13.08 6.65 43.40
N GLY A 62 -11.81 6.53 43.80
CA GLY A 62 -10.67 6.49 42.89
C GLY A 62 -10.62 5.22 42.04
N LEU A 63 -10.98 4.06 42.59
CA LEU A 63 -11.15 2.81 41.83
C LEU A 63 -12.21 2.97 40.75
N VAL A 64 -13.35 3.57 41.09
CA VAL A 64 -14.42 3.87 40.10
C VAL A 64 -13.92 4.80 39.01
N ARG A 65 -13.25 5.90 39.41
CA ARG A 65 -12.66 6.87 38.45
C ARG A 65 -11.67 6.21 37.51
N ALA A 66 -10.77 5.38 38.01
CA ALA A 66 -9.78 4.66 37.20
C ALA A 66 -10.46 3.75 36.16
N ASN A 67 -11.48 2.96 36.54
CA ASN A 67 -12.22 2.10 35.63
C ASN A 67 -12.98 2.91 34.54
N LEU A 68 -13.56 4.05 34.90
CA LEU A 68 -14.30 4.90 33.94
C LEU A 68 -13.39 5.61 32.92
N TRP A 69 -12.22 6.08 33.33
CA TRP A 69 -11.43 7.02 32.57
C TRP A 69 -10.19 6.43 31.89
N LEU A 70 -9.64 5.30 32.37
CA LEU A 70 -8.46 4.73 31.76
C LEU A 70 -8.75 4.23 30.32
N ARG A 71 -8.06 4.83 29.36
CA ARG A 71 -8.23 4.56 27.92
C ARG A 71 -7.26 3.49 27.42
N THR A 72 -6.03 3.48 27.99
CA THR A 72 -4.92 2.67 27.49
C THR A 72 -4.60 1.47 28.38
N ALA A 73 -5.27 1.35 29.54
CA ALA A 73 -5.22 0.14 30.36
C ALA A 73 -6.26 -0.89 29.90
N ASP A 74 -5.94 -2.17 30.09
CA ASP A 74 -6.85 -3.29 29.80
C ASP A 74 -7.70 -3.68 31.00
N ARG A 75 -7.17 -3.48 32.26
CA ARG A 75 -7.85 -3.79 33.52
C ARG A 75 -7.38 -2.91 34.68
N VAL A 76 -8.22 -2.78 35.69
CA VAL A 76 -7.87 -2.27 37.01
C VAL A 76 -8.01 -3.41 38.00
N LEU A 77 -6.93 -3.72 38.69
CA LEU A 77 -6.84 -4.86 39.63
C LEU A 77 -6.60 -4.33 41.07
N LEU A 78 -7.38 -4.80 42.00
CA LEU A 78 -7.16 -4.56 43.46
C LEU A 78 -6.05 -5.51 43.91
N VAL A 79 -4.99 -4.99 44.52
CA VAL A 79 -3.90 -5.80 45.09
C VAL A 79 -4.33 -6.30 46.43
N VAL A 80 -4.32 -7.63 46.61
CA VAL A 80 -4.57 -8.26 47.94
C VAL A 80 -3.26 -8.40 48.68
N ASP A 81 -2.25 -9.04 48.06
CA ASP A 81 -0.90 -9.17 48.59
C ASP A 81 0.11 -9.65 47.56
N SER A 82 1.41 -9.52 47.88
CA SER A 82 2.51 -10.09 47.10
C SER A 82 3.54 -10.72 48.05
N PHE A 83 3.90 -11.98 47.80
CA PHE A 83 4.79 -12.76 48.67
C PHE A 83 5.59 -13.81 47.87
N ASP A 84 6.71 -14.23 48.42
CA ASP A 84 7.49 -15.34 47.90
C ASP A 84 6.75 -16.67 48.06
N ALA A 85 6.74 -17.52 47.04
CA ALA A 85 6.20 -18.86 47.05
C ALA A 85 7.02 -19.78 46.17
N GLN A 86 7.78 -20.67 46.78
CA GLN A 86 8.64 -21.63 46.05
C GLN A 86 7.97 -22.98 45.90
N ASP A 87 7.05 -23.35 46.81
CA ASP A 87 6.29 -24.57 46.73
C ASP A 87 4.78 -24.34 46.95
N PHE A 88 3.98 -25.40 46.77
CA PHE A 88 2.52 -25.33 46.90
C PHE A 88 2.05 -25.17 48.36
N GLY A 89 2.84 -25.59 49.34
CA GLY A 89 2.54 -25.39 50.77
C GLY A 89 2.66 -23.93 51.14
N GLU A 90 3.77 -23.28 50.80
CA GLU A 90 3.97 -21.84 51.01
C GLU A 90 2.86 -21.02 50.32
N LEU A 91 2.54 -21.38 49.05
CA LEU A 91 1.45 -20.72 48.32
C LEU A 91 0.12 -20.85 49.04
N PHE A 92 -0.21 -22.03 49.60
CA PHE A 92 -1.42 -22.25 50.34
C PHE A 92 -1.43 -21.45 51.65
N ASP A 93 -0.41 -21.58 52.48
CA ASP A 93 -0.34 -20.98 53.84
C ASP A 93 -0.39 -19.44 53.76
N ARG A 94 0.40 -18.85 52.86
CA ARG A 94 0.41 -17.40 52.62
C ARG A 94 -0.95 -16.91 52.11
N THR A 95 -1.56 -17.62 51.16
CA THR A 95 -2.90 -17.28 50.64
C THR A 95 -3.97 -17.40 51.74
N TYR A 96 -3.93 -18.45 52.58
CA TYR A 96 -4.86 -18.66 53.69
C TYR A 96 -4.74 -17.59 54.78
N ALA A 97 -3.55 -17.07 55.04
CA ALA A 97 -3.30 -16.04 56.05
C ALA A 97 -3.99 -14.71 55.70
N LEU A 98 -4.30 -14.43 54.45
CA LEU A 98 -4.87 -13.16 53.97
C LEU A 98 -6.32 -12.96 54.44
N PRO A 99 -6.77 -11.71 54.66
CA PRO A 99 -8.10 -11.39 55.17
C PRO A 99 -9.19 -11.38 54.09
N TRP A 100 -9.39 -12.50 53.39
CA TRP A 100 -10.32 -12.63 52.24
C TRP A 100 -11.76 -12.20 52.56
N GLN A 101 -12.21 -12.40 53.80
CA GLN A 101 -13.55 -12.01 54.28
C GLN A 101 -13.81 -10.50 54.26
N GLN A 102 -12.78 -9.68 54.11
CA GLN A 102 -12.92 -8.23 53.93
C GLN A 102 -13.34 -7.85 52.54
N TRP A 103 -12.97 -8.67 51.58
CA TRP A 103 -13.23 -8.43 50.14
C TRP A 103 -14.42 -9.23 49.62
N ILE A 104 -14.54 -10.50 50.05
CA ILE A 104 -15.48 -11.46 49.47
C ILE A 104 -16.53 -11.81 50.53
N PRO A 105 -17.80 -11.44 50.30
CA PRO A 105 -18.92 -11.81 51.19
C PRO A 105 -19.19 -13.32 51.17
N PRO A 106 -20.00 -13.86 52.11
CA PRO A 106 -20.28 -15.28 52.22
C PRO A 106 -20.87 -15.93 50.96
N ASP A 107 -21.64 -15.17 50.19
CA ASP A 107 -22.29 -15.59 48.94
C ASP A 107 -21.51 -15.23 47.69
N GLY A 108 -20.36 -14.51 47.79
CA GLY A 108 -19.57 -14.05 46.68
C GLY A 108 -19.01 -15.17 45.83
N ALA A 109 -19.13 -15.07 44.49
CA ALA A 109 -18.51 -15.98 43.57
C ALA A 109 -17.06 -15.55 43.28
N PHE A 110 -16.08 -16.44 43.46
CA PHE A 110 -14.66 -16.07 43.25
C PHE A 110 -13.91 -17.08 42.36
N PRO A 111 -14.12 -17.01 41.05
CA PRO A 111 -13.29 -17.77 40.10
C PRO A 111 -11.84 -17.36 40.21
N VAL A 112 -10.91 -18.35 40.14
CA VAL A 112 -9.46 -18.10 40.18
C VAL A 112 -8.87 -18.30 38.82
N CYS A 113 -8.23 -17.27 38.26
CA CYS A 113 -7.40 -17.35 37.07
C CYS A 113 -5.93 -17.15 37.42
N GLY A 114 -5.01 -17.55 36.54
CA GLY A 114 -3.61 -17.43 36.86
C GLY A 114 -2.65 -17.50 35.70
N ARG A 115 -1.42 -17.14 36.02
CA ARG A 115 -0.26 -17.26 35.10
C ARG A 115 1.00 -17.47 35.90
N SER A 116 1.97 -18.18 35.34
CA SER A 116 3.30 -18.37 35.93
C SER A 116 4.37 -18.14 34.90
N TYR A 117 5.44 -17.46 35.28
CA TYR A 117 6.57 -17.15 34.42
C TYR A 117 7.89 -17.29 35.19
N LYS A 118 8.83 -18.12 34.65
CA LYS A 118 10.15 -18.37 35.24
C LYS A 118 10.11 -18.68 36.73
N SER A 119 9.19 -19.54 37.16
CA SER A 119 8.96 -19.88 38.57
C SER A 119 8.94 -21.39 38.75
N GLN A 120 9.30 -21.84 39.96
CA GLN A 120 9.23 -23.27 40.36
C GLN A 120 7.78 -23.77 40.28
N LEU A 121 6.82 -22.95 40.65
CA LEU A 121 5.40 -23.21 40.55
C LEU A 121 4.93 -22.97 39.08
N SER A 122 5.27 -23.88 38.19
CA SER A 122 5.00 -23.77 36.74
C SER A 122 3.60 -24.22 36.32
N SER A 123 2.95 -25.13 37.13
CA SER A 123 1.60 -25.67 36.83
C SER A 123 0.53 -24.66 37.21
N VAL A 124 0.11 -23.83 36.25
CA VAL A 124 -0.93 -22.81 36.45
C VAL A 124 -2.25 -23.42 37.00
N PRO A 125 -2.79 -24.54 36.46
CA PRO A 125 -3.99 -25.14 36.97
C PRO A 125 -3.87 -25.61 38.46
N THR A 126 -2.68 -26.07 38.84
CA THR A 126 -2.43 -26.48 40.25
C THR A 126 -2.38 -25.26 41.16
N CYS A 127 -1.69 -24.19 40.77
CA CYS A 127 -1.66 -22.94 41.53
C CYS A 127 -3.07 -22.37 41.73
N GLN A 128 -3.91 -22.38 40.68
CA GLN A 128 -5.30 -21.92 40.76
C GLN A 128 -6.12 -22.76 41.75
N LYS A 129 -5.97 -24.09 41.74
CA LYS A 129 -6.65 -25.00 42.70
C LYS A 129 -6.20 -24.76 44.12
N ILE A 130 -4.90 -24.58 44.34
CA ILE A 130 -4.34 -24.32 45.71
C ILE A 130 -4.86 -22.97 46.24
N VAL A 131 -4.78 -21.90 45.43
CA VAL A 131 -5.31 -20.59 45.80
C VAL A 131 -6.82 -20.64 46.08
N LYS A 132 -7.60 -21.28 45.19
CA LYS A 132 -9.06 -21.47 45.41
C LYS A 132 -9.33 -22.20 46.72
N LYS A 133 -8.61 -23.30 46.99
CA LYS A 133 -8.75 -24.08 48.24
C LYS A 133 -8.44 -23.24 49.47
N ALA A 134 -7.32 -22.52 49.48
CA ALA A 134 -6.93 -21.65 50.61
C ALA A 134 -7.98 -20.57 50.90
N ILE A 135 -8.52 -19.92 49.87
CA ILE A 135 -9.59 -18.92 50.01
C ILE A 135 -10.87 -19.55 50.55
N VAL A 136 -11.29 -20.71 50.04
CA VAL A 136 -12.50 -21.43 50.52
C VAL A 136 -12.36 -21.76 52.01
N GLU A 137 -11.22 -22.33 52.43
CA GLU A 137 -11.01 -22.69 53.84
C GLU A 137 -10.99 -21.45 54.74
N LYS A 138 -10.33 -20.35 54.29
CA LYS A 138 -10.33 -19.08 55.02
C LYS A 138 -11.71 -18.47 55.16
N LEU A 139 -12.48 -18.39 54.08
CA LEU A 139 -13.84 -17.84 54.13
C LEU A 139 -14.79 -18.68 54.96
N ARG A 140 -14.71 -20.02 54.89
CA ARG A 140 -15.48 -20.92 55.75
C ARG A 140 -15.19 -20.69 57.23
N ALA A 141 -13.91 -20.58 57.62
CA ALA A 141 -13.51 -20.28 58.98
C ALA A 141 -13.99 -18.91 59.45
N ALA A 142 -13.82 -17.87 58.60
CA ALA A 142 -14.17 -16.49 58.95
C ALA A 142 -15.70 -16.28 59.08
N HIS A 143 -16.49 -16.86 58.17
CA HIS A 143 -17.96 -16.73 58.14
C HIS A 143 -18.68 -17.81 58.93
N LYS A 144 -17.97 -18.79 59.51
CA LYS A 144 -18.54 -19.94 60.21
C LYS A 144 -19.55 -20.72 59.39
N ALA A 145 -19.26 -20.84 58.08
CA ALA A 145 -20.15 -21.45 57.07
C ALA A 145 -19.61 -22.82 56.64
N HIS A 146 -20.51 -23.84 56.55
CA HIS A 146 -20.15 -25.16 56.02
C HIS A 146 -19.97 -25.15 54.49
N GLU A 147 -20.77 -24.32 53.81
CA GLU A 147 -20.74 -24.18 52.35
C GLU A 147 -20.74 -22.71 51.98
N LEU A 148 -20.11 -22.42 50.82
CA LEU A 148 -20.14 -21.11 50.20
C LEU A 148 -20.96 -21.24 48.89
N PRO A 149 -22.13 -20.61 48.82
CA PRO A 149 -23.05 -20.82 47.71
C PRO A 149 -22.59 -20.25 46.38
N GLU A 150 -21.65 -19.30 46.37
CA GLU A 150 -21.10 -18.58 45.22
C GLU A 150 -22.21 -18.06 44.27
N THR A 151 -23.32 -17.56 44.79
CA THR A 151 -24.51 -17.08 44.06
C THR A 151 -24.58 -15.56 43.95
N GLY A 152 -23.74 -14.85 44.68
CA GLY A 152 -23.69 -13.39 44.75
C GLY A 152 -22.76 -12.78 43.67
N ALA A 153 -22.30 -11.56 43.97
CA ALA A 153 -21.40 -10.80 43.10
C ALA A 153 -20.07 -11.55 42.83
N THR A 154 -19.51 -11.32 41.62
CA THR A 154 -18.28 -11.98 41.19
C THR A 154 -17.01 -11.22 41.59
N TYR A 155 -16.06 -11.92 42.19
CA TYR A 155 -14.75 -11.43 42.64
C TYR A 155 -13.64 -12.26 41.98
N THR A 156 -13.34 -12.02 40.68
CA THR A 156 -12.33 -12.82 39.99
C THR A 156 -10.94 -12.59 40.59
N VAL A 157 -10.38 -13.64 41.20
CA VAL A 157 -9.03 -13.61 41.79
C VAL A 157 -8.00 -13.97 40.72
N GLU A 158 -6.99 -13.13 40.51
CA GLU A 158 -5.84 -13.46 39.65
C GLU A 158 -4.62 -13.79 40.52
N ILE A 159 -4.03 -14.97 40.31
CA ILE A 159 -2.70 -15.33 40.80
C ILE A 159 -1.66 -15.16 39.66
N ALA A 160 -0.71 -14.27 39.84
CA ALA A 160 0.40 -14.07 38.90
C ALA A 160 1.71 -14.41 39.60
N ILE A 161 2.38 -15.49 39.21
CA ILE A 161 3.68 -15.87 39.76
C ILE A 161 4.78 -15.49 38.77
N ARG A 162 5.76 -14.74 39.25
CA ARG A 162 6.92 -14.35 38.44
C ARG A 162 8.19 -14.46 39.32
N GLU A 163 9.13 -15.27 38.84
CA GLU A 163 10.42 -15.46 39.53
C GLU A 163 10.27 -15.84 40.97
N ASN A 164 9.28 -16.73 41.25
CA ASN A 164 8.86 -17.24 42.56
C ASN A 164 8.13 -16.21 43.46
N VAL A 165 7.87 -14.99 42.99
CA VAL A 165 7.00 -14.02 43.68
C VAL A 165 5.57 -14.18 43.20
N ALA A 166 4.65 -14.49 44.11
CA ALA A 166 3.22 -14.59 43.89
C ALA A 166 2.57 -13.22 44.16
N LEU A 167 1.78 -12.73 43.23
CA LEU A 167 0.94 -11.55 43.36
C LEU A 167 -0.52 -11.98 43.26
N LEU A 168 -1.31 -11.72 44.28
CA LEU A 168 -2.74 -11.96 44.34
C LEU A 168 -3.50 -10.66 44.14
N THR A 169 -4.41 -10.64 43.15
CA THR A 169 -5.26 -9.47 42.88
C THR A 169 -6.70 -9.88 42.62
N ILE A 170 -7.63 -8.94 42.82
CA ILE A 170 -9.06 -9.09 42.43
C ILE A 170 -9.37 -8.16 41.26
N ASP A 171 -9.94 -8.70 40.20
CA ASP A 171 -10.32 -7.91 38.99
C ASP A 171 -11.56 -7.06 39.28
N THR A 172 -11.39 -5.73 39.25
CA THR A 172 -12.49 -4.77 39.45
C THR A 172 -13.24 -4.44 38.16
N THR A 173 -12.68 -4.81 37.03
CA THR A 173 -13.15 -4.40 35.69
C THR A 173 -14.17 -5.36 35.11
N GLY A 174 -13.94 -6.67 35.24
CA GLY A 174 -14.73 -7.72 34.62
C GLY A 174 -14.38 -7.89 33.12
N ALA A 175 -15.27 -7.53 32.24
CA ALA A 175 -14.91 -7.46 30.81
C ALA A 175 -13.81 -6.41 30.59
N GLY A 176 -12.74 -6.74 29.85
CA GLY A 176 -11.58 -5.83 29.68
C GLY A 176 -11.96 -4.41 29.24
N LEU A 177 -11.20 -3.41 29.67
CA LEU A 177 -11.48 -1.99 29.38
C LEU A 177 -11.52 -1.68 27.88
N ASN A 178 -10.83 -2.45 27.05
CA ASN A 178 -10.94 -2.33 25.58
C ASN A 178 -12.37 -2.54 25.07
N LYS A 179 -13.21 -3.31 25.78
CA LYS A 179 -14.62 -3.48 25.43
C LYS A 179 -15.44 -2.26 25.87
N ARG A 180 -15.40 -1.18 25.09
CA ARG A 180 -16.07 0.10 25.39
C ARG A 180 -17.61 0.04 25.33
N GLY A 181 -18.17 -0.99 24.67
CA GLY A 181 -19.60 -1.14 24.43
C GLY A 181 -20.07 -0.73 23.05
N TYR A 182 -19.28 0.01 22.28
CA TYR A 182 -19.68 0.45 20.95
C TYR A 182 -19.44 -0.58 19.82
N ARG A 183 -18.62 -1.61 20.05
CA ARG A 183 -18.33 -2.63 19.06
C ARG A 183 -19.32 -3.79 19.14
N ALA A 184 -20.38 -3.73 18.32
CA ALA A 184 -21.40 -4.79 18.28
C ALA A 184 -20.97 -6.00 17.45
N ALA A 185 -20.12 -5.81 16.42
CA ALA A 185 -19.57 -6.86 15.60
C ALA A 185 -18.06 -6.69 15.41
N ALA A 186 -17.32 -7.79 15.46
CA ALA A 186 -15.89 -7.80 15.21
C ALA A 186 -15.64 -8.30 13.79
N GLY A 187 -14.93 -7.49 12.99
CA GLY A 187 -14.29 -7.99 11.78
C GLY A 187 -13.15 -8.97 12.12
N PRO A 188 -12.56 -9.64 11.14
CA PRO A 188 -11.44 -10.54 11.37
C PRO A 188 -10.24 -9.77 11.95
N SER A 189 -9.91 -9.93 13.22
CA SER A 189 -8.79 -9.31 13.96
C SER A 189 -8.80 -7.78 14.02
N PRO A 190 -9.73 -7.14 14.70
CA PRO A 190 -9.76 -5.69 14.87
C PRO A 190 -8.60 -5.20 15.74
N LEU A 191 -8.16 -3.95 15.52
CA LEU A 191 -7.27 -3.26 16.43
C LEU A 191 -7.97 -3.12 17.80
N LYS A 192 -7.25 -3.38 18.90
CA LYS A 192 -7.81 -3.14 20.25
C LYS A 192 -8.03 -1.64 20.46
N GLU A 193 -9.13 -1.29 21.09
CA GLU A 193 -9.49 0.09 21.42
C GLU A 193 -8.44 0.76 22.30
N THR A 194 -7.89 0.03 23.27
CA THR A 194 -6.81 0.52 24.16
C THR A 194 -5.54 0.84 23.38
N LEU A 195 -5.22 0.05 22.35
CA LEU A 195 -4.07 0.31 21.50
C LEU A 195 -4.33 1.49 20.56
N ALA A 196 -5.54 1.60 19.97
CA ALA A 196 -5.92 2.73 19.14
C ALA A 196 -5.87 4.05 19.91
N ALA A 197 -6.43 4.08 21.14
CA ALA A 197 -6.34 5.25 22.01
C ALA A 197 -4.88 5.63 22.31
N ALA A 198 -4.02 4.64 22.58
CA ALA A 198 -2.60 4.87 22.83
C ALA A 198 -1.88 5.44 21.57
N MET A 199 -2.21 4.96 20.37
CA MET A 199 -1.67 5.51 19.13
C MET A 199 -2.02 6.98 18.96
N VAL A 200 -3.27 7.35 19.20
CA VAL A 200 -3.72 8.75 19.18
C VAL A 200 -2.99 9.60 20.20
N GLN A 201 -2.88 9.15 21.48
CA GLN A 201 -2.18 9.87 22.55
C GLN A 201 -0.67 10.01 22.33
N MET A 202 -0.04 9.07 21.63
CA MET A 202 1.38 9.12 21.27
C MET A 202 1.67 9.97 20.03
N SER A 203 0.64 10.42 19.32
CA SER A 203 0.76 11.32 18.18
C SER A 203 0.81 12.78 18.60
N VAL A 204 1.03 13.68 17.63
CA VAL A 204 0.90 15.14 17.85
C VAL A 204 -0.51 15.65 17.56
N TRP A 205 -1.45 14.75 17.33
CA TRP A 205 -2.83 15.12 17.05
C TRP A 205 -3.50 15.76 18.28
N LYS A 206 -4.30 16.79 17.99
CA LYS A 206 -5.21 17.47 18.92
C LYS A 206 -6.50 17.79 18.19
N PRO A 207 -7.61 18.12 18.90
CA PRO A 207 -8.93 18.41 18.29
C PRO A 207 -8.93 19.54 17.24
N ASP A 208 -7.97 20.45 17.32
CA ASP A 208 -7.77 21.55 16.37
C ASP A 208 -7.06 21.13 15.07
N ARG A 209 -6.60 19.90 14.97
CA ARG A 209 -5.88 19.34 13.81
C ARG A 209 -6.73 18.31 13.09
N GLN A 210 -6.70 18.33 11.76
CA GLN A 210 -7.34 17.30 10.95
C GLN A 210 -6.66 15.93 11.20
N LEU A 211 -7.47 14.89 11.47
CA LEU A 211 -7.02 13.50 11.50
C LEU A 211 -7.62 12.74 10.33
N ILE A 212 -6.80 11.92 9.67
CA ILE A 212 -7.23 10.97 8.64
C ILE A 212 -6.71 9.57 8.99
N ASP A 213 -7.59 8.58 8.95
CA ASP A 213 -7.25 7.15 8.93
C ASP A 213 -7.64 6.57 7.57
N PRO A 214 -6.67 6.34 6.66
CA PRO A 214 -6.96 5.84 5.31
C PRO A 214 -7.17 4.32 5.24
N PHE A 215 -7.13 3.62 6.38
CA PHE A 215 -7.38 2.19 6.53
C PHE A 215 -8.28 1.94 7.74
N CYS A 216 -9.40 2.65 7.83
CA CYS A 216 -10.17 2.76 9.06
C CYS A 216 -10.85 1.45 9.49
N GLY A 217 -11.07 0.51 8.57
CA GLY A 217 -11.71 -0.76 8.88
C GLY A 217 -13.04 -0.55 9.61
N SER A 218 -13.15 -1.08 10.83
CA SER A 218 -14.34 -0.91 11.69
C SER A 218 -14.39 0.43 12.45
N GLY A 219 -13.53 1.40 12.13
CA GLY A 219 -13.56 2.76 12.67
C GLY A 219 -12.85 2.95 14.01
N THR A 220 -12.05 1.99 14.48
CA THR A 220 -11.51 2.02 15.86
C THR A 220 -10.67 3.27 16.13
N ILE A 221 -9.70 3.62 15.27
CA ILE A 221 -8.84 4.80 15.48
C ILE A 221 -9.65 6.09 15.41
N PRO A 222 -10.50 6.34 14.40
CA PRO A 222 -11.37 7.52 14.34
C PRO A 222 -12.28 7.67 15.57
N ILE A 223 -12.89 6.57 16.03
CA ILE A 223 -13.80 6.59 17.18
C ILE A 223 -13.03 6.93 18.47
N GLU A 224 -11.89 6.26 18.76
CA GLU A 224 -11.08 6.57 19.94
C GLU A 224 -10.53 8.01 19.89
N ALA A 225 -10.17 8.53 18.71
CA ALA A 225 -9.79 9.93 18.55
C ALA A 225 -10.93 10.89 18.88
N ALA A 226 -12.15 10.61 18.40
CA ALA A 226 -13.34 11.42 18.73
C ALA A 226 -13.66 11.39 20.23
N LEU A 227 -13.60 10.20 20.88
CA LEU A 227 -13.79 10.05 22.32
C LEU A 227 -12.74 10.84 23.12
N ILE A 228 -11.47 10.85 22.66
CA ILE A 228 -10.39 11.64 23.25
C ILE A 228 -10.65 13.13 23.04
N GLY A 229 -10.95 13.56 21.82
CA GLY A 229 -11.16 14.96 21.46
C GLY A 229 -12.36 15.59 22.16
N ARG A 230 -13.43 14.81 22.38
CA ARG A 230 -14.64 15.20 23.10
C ARG A 230 -14.52 14.99 24.62
N ASN A 231 -13.39 14.52 25.11
CA ASN A 231 -13.20 14.13 26.52
C ASN A 231 -14.29 13.18 27.07
N ILE A 232 -14.78 12.26 26.24
CA ILE A 232 -15.77 11.26 26.65
C ILE A 232 -15.05 10.12 27.39
N ALA A 233 -15.39 9.85 28.64
CA ALA A 233 -14.81 8.74 29.38
C ALA A 233 -15.17 7.39 28.74
N PRO A 234 -14.19 6.52 28.43
CA PRO A 234 -14.43 5.29 27.67
C PRO A 234 -15.29 4.25 28.42
N GLY A 235 -15.41 4.38 29.73
CA GLY A 235 -16.20 3.51 30.57
C GLY A 235 -17.66 3.91 30.75
N LEU A 236 -18.12 5.04 30.19
CA LEU A 236 -19.48 5.57 30.45
C LEU A 236 -20.61 4.62 30.04
N ASN A 237 -20.45 3.93 28.91
CA ASN A 237 -21.50 3.10 28.28
C ASN A 237 -21.34 1.60 28.55
N ARG A 238 -20.68 1.24 29.65
CA ARG A 238 -20.49 -0.15 30.04
C ARG A 238 -20.69 -0.36 31.55
N ARG A 239 -20.85 -1.63 31.94
CA ARG A 239 -20.84 -2.03 33.37
C ARG A 239 -19.48 -2.59 33.76
N PHE A 240 -19.21 -2.55 35.05
CA PHE A 240 -18.01 -3.11 35.68
C PHE A 240 -18.44 -4.13 36.74
N VAL A 241 -17.66 -5.18 36.94
CA VAL A 241 -17.99 -6.20 37.94
C VAL A 241 -18.02 -5.61 39.36
N ALA A 242 -17.16 -4.62 39.63
CA ALA A 242 -17.11 -3.95 40.93
C ALA A 242 -18.33 -3.05 41.25
N GLU A 243 -19.24 -2.82 40.29
CA GLU A 243 -20.53 -2.13 40.57
C GLU A 243 -21.45 -2.94 41.49
N GLU A 244 -21.27 -4.26 41.52
CA GLU A 244 -22.06 -5.19 42.31
C GLU A 244 -21.46 -5.44 43.73
N TRP A 245 -20.28 -4.86 44.02
CA TRP A 245 -19.57 -5.11 45.25
C TRP A 245 -20.12 -4.27 46.41
N ALA A 246 -20.60 -4.92 47.46
CA ALA A 246 -21.29 -4.28 48.58
C ALA A 246 -20.43 -3.22 49.32
N TRP A 247 -19.09 -3.39 49.35
CA TRP A 247 -18.18 -2.47 50.02
C TRP A 247 -17.81 -1.23 49.16
N ILE A 248 -18.24 -1.18 47.87
CA ILE A 248 -18.16 0.02 47.03
C ILE A 248 -19.54 0.66 46.99
N PRO A 249 -19.75 1.79 47.67
CA PRO A 249 -21.06 2.46 47.67
C PRO A 249 -21.49 2.78 46.22
N SER A 250 -22.73 2.41 45.84
CA SER A 250 -23.29 2.65 44.52
C SER A 250 -23.33 4.15 44.13
N GLY A 251 -23.36 5.01 45.16
CA GLY A 251 -23.25 6.46 44.98
C GLY A 251 -21.98 6.91 44.27
N HIS A 252 -20.84 6.25 44.50
CA HIS A 252 -19.58 6.59 43.82
C HIS A 252 -19.69 6.40 42.28
N TRP A 253 -20.30 5.29 41.85
CA TRP A 253 -20.53 5.03 40.40
C TRP A 253 -21.45 6.08 39.79
N LYS A 254 -22.53 6.44 40.50
CA LYS A 254 -23.46 7.46 40.00
C LYS A 254 -22.77 8.82 39.90
N THR A 255 -22.13 9.28 40.96
CA THR A 255 -21.45 10.58 41.01
C THR A 255 -20.32 10.69 39.98
N GLU A 256 -19.45 9.67 39.84
CA GLU A 256 -18.35 9.71 38.87
C GLU A 256 -18.86 9.65 37.42
N ARG A 257 -19.98 8.93 37.13
CA ARG A 257 -20.60 8.94 35.79
C ARG A 257 -21.26 10.30 35.51
N GLU A 258 -21.93 10.93 36.45
CA GLU A 258 -22.50 12.27 36.29
C GLU A 258 -21.40 13.31 36.06
N HIS A 259 -20.34 13.27 36.87
CA HIS A 259 -19.15 14.10 36.70
C HIS A 259 -18.53 13.90 35.31
N ALA A 260 -18.33 12.66 34.86
CA ALA A 260 -17.76 12.35 33.56
C ALA A 260 -18.65 12.85 32.39
N ARG A 261 -19.99 12.81 32.52
CA ARG A 261 -20.91 13.40 31.54
C ARG A 261 -20.80 14.92 31.48
N GLY A 262 -20.64 15.57 32.65
CA GLY A 262 -20.45 17.03 32.72
C GLY A 262 -19.16 17.54 32.08
N LEU A 263 -18.13 16.66 31.95
CA LEU A 263 -16.84 16.98 31.33
C LEU A 263 -16.80 16.76 29.82
N ILE A 264 -17.89 16.28 29.20
CA ILE A 264 -17.95 16.06 27.77
C ILE A 264 -17.87 17.40 27.04
N ALA A 265 -16.85 17.56 26.21
CA ALA A 265 -16.67 18.75 25.39
C ALA A 265 -17.69 18.78 24.22
N PRO A 266 -18.01 19.97 23.67
CA PRO A 266 -18.82 20.11 22.46
C PRO A 266 -18.30 19.28 21.30
N ALA A 267 -19.12 19.13 20.25
CA ALA A 267 -18.72 18.45 19.02
C ALA A 267 -17.45 19.07 18.42
N LEU A 268 -16.64 18.24 17.78
CA LEU A 268 -15.38 18.67 17.19
C LEU A 268 -15.61 19.69 16.07
N GLY A 269 -14.87 20.81 16.11
CA GLY A 269 -14.90 21.81 15.05
C GLY A 269 -14.34 21.29 13.72
N LEU A 270 -13.51 20.25 13.75
CA LEU A 270 -12.97 19.54 12.59
C LEU A 270 -13.38 18.07 12.67
N ARG A 271 -14.12 17.60 11.68
CA ARG A 271 -14.47 16.17 11.58
C ARG A 271 -13.22 15.34 11.32
N ILE A 272 -13.11 14.24 12.05
CA ILE A 272 -12.14 13.19 11.78
C ILE A 272 -12.56 12.44 10.52
N ILE A 273 -11.61 12.07 9.67
CA ILE A 273 -11.89 11.37 8.41
C ILE A 273 -11.42 9.93 8.53
N GLY A 274 -12.33 8.98 8.31
CA GLY A 274 -12.01 7.57 8.13
C GLY A 274 -12.29 7.14 6.69
N THR A 275 -11.31 6.55 6.01
CA THR A 275 -11.54 5.98 4.68
C THR A 275 -11.11 4.53 4.61
N ASP A 276 -11.79 3.76 3.77
CA ASP A 276 -11.45 2.37 3.47
C ASP A 276 -11.90 2.06 2.04
N ILE A 277 -11.28 1.07 1.41
CA ILE A 277 -11.68 0.59 0.08
C ILE A 277 -12.94 -0.27 0.15
N GLU A 278 -13.16 -0.94 1.30
CA GLU A 278 -14.25 -1.89 1.51
C GLU A 278 -15.55 -1.19 1.96
N PRO A 279 -16.65 -1.24 1.17
CA PRO A 279 -17.90 -0.58 1.55
C PRO A 279 -18.51 -1.14 2.84
N LYS A 280 -18.31 -2.44 3.13
CA LYS A 280 -18.77 -3.06 4.38
C LYS A 280 -18.05 -2.50 5.61
N ALA A 281 -16.75 -2.17 5.50
CA ALA A 281 -15.99 -1.53 6.55
C ALA A 281 -16.55 -0.15 6.88
N ILE A 282 -16.88 0.65 5.87
CA ILE A 282 -17.49 1.97 6.03
C ILE A 282 -18.87 1.92 6.71
N SER A 283 -19.73 0.98 6.30
CA SER A 283 -21.03 0.79 6.95
C SER A 283 -20.89 0.41 8.42
N LEU A 284 -19.96 -0.51 8.72
CA LEU A 284 -19.68 -0.97 10.08
C LEU A 284 -19.09 0.15 10.95
N SER A 285 -18.15 0.94 10.42
CA SER A 285 -17.51 2.04 11.15
C SER A 285 -18.52 3.14 11.49
N SER A 286 -19.44 3.48 10.57
CA SER A 286 -20.52 4.44 10.81
C SER A 286 -21.48 3.95 11.90
N TYR A 287 -21.84 2.67 11.87
CA TYR A 287 -22.68 2.06 12.90
C TYR A 287 -22.02 2.10 14.29
N HIS A 288 -20.72 1.73 14.39
CA HIS A 288 -19.96 1.79 15.63
C HIS A 288 -19.82 3.22 16.17
N ALA A 289 -19.61 4.22 15.31
CA ALA A 289 -19.55 5.62 15.70
C ALA A 289 -20.89 6.11 16.29
N GLY A 290 -22.01 5.65 15.72
CA GLY A 290 -23.35 5.89 16.27
C GLY A 290 -23.50 5.32 17.68
N LEU A 291 -23.09 4.06 17.91
CA LEU A 291 -23.12 3.42 19.22
C LEU A 291 -22.19 4.11 20.23
N ALA A 292 -21.06 4.66 19.77
CA ALA A 292 -20.12 5.41 20.60
C ALA A 292 -20.60 6.86 20.91
N GLY A 293 -21.65 7.35 20.25
CA GLY A 293 -22.17 8.71 20.40
C GLY A 293 -21.27 9.78 19.78
N VAL A 294 -20.49 9.45 18.74
CA VAL A 294 -19.53 10.36 18.06
C VAL A 294 -19.69 10.38 16.55
N ALA A 295 -20.86 9.98 16.02
CA ALA A 295 -21.11 9.94 14.59
C ALA A 295 -20.95 11.31 13.92
N ASP A 296 -21.35 12.39 14.58
CA ASP A 296 -21.25 13.75 14.06
C ASP A 296 -19.80 14.28 14.01
N ASP A 297 -18.92 13.70 14.80
CA ASP A 297 -17.51 14.09 14.89
C ASP A 297 -16.64 13.40 13.82
N ILE A 298 -17.18 12.41 13.11
CA ILE A 298 -16.42 11.58 12.16
C ILE A 298 -17.12 11.58 10.79
N HIS A 299 -16.33 11.65 9.73
CA HIS A 299 -16.80 11.43 8.36
C HIS A 299 -16.18 10.15 7.81
N PHE A 300 -17.00 9.13 7.57
CA PHE A 300 -16.57 7.89 6.92
C PHE A 300 -16.89 7.91 5.43
N GLN A 301 -15.94 7.50 4.61
CA GLN A 301 -16.05 7.53 3.16
C GLN A 301 -15.36 6.34 2.52
N GLN A 302 -16.03 5.66 1.57
CA GLN A 302 -15.35 4.69 0.72
C GLN A 302 -14.40 5.43 -0.23
N LYS A 303 -13.08 5.25 -0.04
CA LYS A 303 -12.08 5.94 -0.84
C LYS A 303 -10.77 5.15 -0.84
N PRO A 304 -10.20 4.85 -2.01
CA PRO A 304 -8.89 4.22 -2.09
C PRO A 304 -7.76 5.20 -1.73
N LEU A 305 -6.62 4.64 -1.30
CA LEU A 305 -5.47 5.42 -0.82
C LEU A 305 -4.90 6.37 -1.89
N ASP A 306 -4.91 6.00 -3.16
CA ASP A 306 -4.40 6.80 -4.28
C ASP A 306 -5.17 8.12 -4.51
N ARG A 307 -6.36 8.24 -3.92
CA ARG A 307 -7.16 9.49 -3.91
C ARG A 307 -7.04 10.28 -2.60
N LEU A 308 -6.10 9.91 -1.72
CA LEU A 308 -5.87 10.64 -0.47
C LEU A 308 -5.47 12.09 -0.77
N SER A 309 -6.24 13.02 -0.24
CA SER A 309 -5.98 14.45 -0.40
C SER A 309 -6.61 15.27 0.72
N SER A 310 -6.00 16.38 1.09
CA SER A 310 -6.58 17.37 2.02
C SER A 310 -6.15 18.77 1.63
N LYS A 311 -7.06 19.74 1.79
CA LYS A 311 -6.76 21.18 1.69
C LYS A 311 -6.26 21.74 3.02
N ARG A 312 -6.33 20.96 4.11
CA ARG A 312 -5.88 21.36 5.44
C ARG A 312 -4.39 21.15 5.58
N GLU A 313 -3.76 21.97 6.39
CA GLU A 313 -2.34 21.89 6.73
C GLU A 313 -2.15 21.34 8.14
N TYR A 314 -0.94 20.85 8.44
CA TYR A 314 -0.49 20.39 9.76
C TYR A 314 -1.36 19.30 10.40
N GLY A 315 -2.04 18.50 9.59
CA GLY A 315 -2.85 17.38 10.04
C GLY A 315 -2.03 16.14 10.45
N CYS A 316 -2.73 15.08 10.83
CA CYS A 316 -2.17 13.79 11.19
C CYS A 316 -2.82 12.66 10.40
N VAL A 317 -2.03 11.77 9.85
CA VAL A 317 -2.46 10.44 9.42
C VAL A 317 -2.10 9.46 10.53
N ILE A 318 -3.10 8.76 11.08
CA ILE A 318 -2.89 7.71 12.08
C ILE A 318 -3.59 6.46 11.55
N CYS A 319 -2.83 5.40 11.27
CA CYS A 319 -3.41 4.24 10.60
C CYS A 319 -2.79 2.90 11.00
N ASN A 320 -3.58 1.85 10.74
CA ASN A 320 -3.22 0.44 10.88
C ASN A 320 -3.43 -0.27 9.54
N PRO A 321 -2.53 -0.07 8.56
CA PRO A 321 -2.66 -0.71 7.25
C PRO A 321 -2.60 -2.23 7.39
N PRO A 322 -3.09 -3.00 6.40
CA PRO A 322 -3.11 -4.45 6.47
C PRO A 322 -1.71 -5.06 6.57
N TYR A 323 -1.53 -6.05 7.48
CA TYR A 323 -0.29 -6.82 7.66
C TYR A 323 -0.59 -8.23 8.17
N GLY A 324 0.43 -9.13 8.14
CA GLY A 324 0.34 -10.49 8.65
C GLY A 324 -0.34 -11.48 7.69
N GLN A 325 -0.87 -12.61 8.23
CA GLN A 325 -1.42 -13.74 7.47
C GLN A 325 -2.81 -13.48 6.86
N ARG A 326 -3.34 -12.26 6.91
CA ARG A 326 -4.73 -11.93 6.54
C ARG A 326 -4.98 -11.77 5.04
N PHE A 327 -3.93 -11.72 4.24
CA PHE A 327 -4.04 -11.59 2.79
C PHE A 327 -3.40 -12.82 2.15
N GLU A 328 -4.13 -13.44 1.25
CA GLU A 328 -3.67 -14.59 0.46
C GLU A 328 -2.45 -14.23 -0.42
N ASN A 329 -2.25 -12.93 -0.69
CA ASN A 329 -1.17 -12.46 -1.54
C ASN A 329 -0.25 -11.45 -0.83
N ARG A 330 0.91 -11.91 -0.35
CA ARG A 330 1.96 -11.06 0.25
C ARG A 330 2.48 -9.99 -0.73
N ALA A 331 2.40 -10.24 -2.04
CA ALA A 331 2.88 -9.31 -3.06
C ALA A 331 2.02 -8.04 -3.11
N ASP A 332 0.69 -8.15 -2.93
CA ASP A 332 -0.24 -7.01 -2.96
C ASP A 332 -0.04 -6.10 -1.75
N ILE A 333 0.20 -6.70 -0.56
CA ILE A 333 0.55 -5.93 0.64
C ILE A 333 1.83 -5.14 0.41
N MET A 334 2.87 -5.77 -0.12
CA MET A 334 4.14 -5.10 -0.39
C MET A 334 4.00 -4.00 -1.45
N ALA A 335 3.12 -4.19 -2.45
CA ALA A 335 2.81 -3.16 -3.44
C ALA A 335 2.13 -1.96 -2.78
N LEU A 336 1.14 -2.18 -1.91
CA LEU A 336 0.48 -1.13 -1.13
C LEU A 336 1.49 -0.31 -0.31
N TYR A 337 2.34 -0.97 0.47
CA TYR A 337 3.34 -0.26 1.29
C TYR A 337 4.34 0.55 0.48
N ARG A 338 4.70 0.12 -0.73
CA ARG A 338 5.58 0.88 -1.64
C ARG A 338 4.89 2.12 -2.21
N THR A 339 3.57 2.11 -2.37
CA THR A 339 2.82 3.28 -2.87
C THR A 339 2.49 4.30 -1.79
N MET A 340 2.45 3.89 -0.50
CA MET A 340 2.12 4.80 0.61
C MET A 340 2.97 6.09 0.63
N PRO A 341 4.31 6.07 0.50
CA PRO A 341 5.11 7.29 0.52
C PRO A 341 4.75 8.26 -0.61
N GLU A 342 4.42 7.74 -1.79
CA GLU A 342 4.01 8.55 -2.94
C GLU A 342 2.69 9.28 -2.68
N MET A 343 1.76 8.63 -1.99
CA MET A 343 0.48 9.23 -1.62
C MET A 343 0.64 10.23 -0.47
N PHE A 344 1.41 9.87 0.54
CA PHE A 344 1.62 10.70 1.73
C PHE A 344 2.41 12.00 1.43
N ARG A 345 3.29 12.01 0.44
CA ARG A 345 4.04 13.22 0.03
C ARG A 345 3.14 14.38 -0.42
N THR A 346 1.91 14.09 -0.85
CA THR A 346 0.94 15.13 -1.22
C THR A 346 0.49 15.98 -0.04
N LEU A 347 0.61 15.44 1.18
CA LEU A 347 0.27 16.07 2.45
C LEU A 347 1.53 16.66 3.11
N LYS A 348 2.15 17.67 2.48
CA LYS A 348 3.50 18.20 2.79
C LYS A 348 3.72 18.61 4.25
N THR A 349 2.70 19.15 4.91
CA THR A 349 2.79 19.66 6.29
C THR A 349 2.31 18.66 7.34
N TRP A 350 1.95 17.44 6.93
CA TRP A 350 1.34 16.44 7.80
C TRP A 350 2.35 15.54 8.49
N SER A 351 1.94 15.01 9.64
CA SER A 351 2.67 13.97 10.37
C SER A 351 1.97 12.62 10.20
N PHE A 352 2.77 11.53 10.15
CA PHE A 352 2.26 10.18 9.86
C PHE A 352 2.63 9.21 10.97
N TYR A 353 1.65 8.43 11.41
CA TYR A 353 1.71 7.49 12.51
C TYR A 353 1.17 6.16 12.04
N ILE A 354 2.05 5.17 11.87
CA ILE A 354 1.71 3.91 11.21
C ILE A 354 2.13 2.75 12.10
N ILE A 355 1.18 1.88 12.45
CA ILE A 355 1.49 0.63 13.14
C ILE A 355 1.49 -0.54 12.17
N THR A 356 2.56 -1.32 12.17
CA THR A 356 2.69 -2.48 11.29
C THR A 356 3.70 -3.48 11.81
N SER A 357 3.59 -4.75 11.38
CA SER A 357 4.57 -5.81 11.66
C SER A 357 5.67 -5.93 10.58
N VAL A 358 5.60 -5.13 9.50
CA VAL A 358 6.63 -5.13 8.47
C VAL A 358 7.66 -4.04 8.71
N ASP A 359 8.88 -4.21 8.21
CA ASP A 359 9.90 -3.16 8.25
C ASP A 359 9.55 -2.04 7.26
N LEU A 360 8.84 -1.04 7.79
CA LEU A 360 8.36 0.08 6.99
C LEU A 360 9.50 0.97 6.50
N GLU A 361 10.53 1.19 7.32
CA GLU A 361 11.67 2.06 6.97
C GLU A 361 12.41 1.55 5.73
N GLN A 362 12.63 0.25 5.66
CA GLN A 362 13.25 -0.38 4.49
C GLN A 362 12.39 -0.23 3.23
N ILE A 363 11.07 -0.34 3.37
CA ILE A 363 10.14 -0.25 2.22
C ILE A 363 10.01 1.17 1.70
N VAL A 364 9.90 2.16 2.62
CA VAL A 364 9.74 3.57 2.24
C VAL A 364 11.08 4.26 1.93
N GLY A 365 12.20 3.62 2.28
CA GLY A 365 13.55 4.18 2.08
C GLY A 365 13.86 5.40 2.96
N GLN A 366 13.17 5.54 4.10
CA GLN A 366 13.29 6.68 5.00
C GLN A 366 13.15 6.24 6.45
N SER A 367 14.04 6.72 7.33
CA SER A 367 13.98 6.45 8.77
C SER A 367 12.88 7.26 9.44
N ALA A 368 12.14 6.64 10.35
CA ALA A 368 11.17 7.30 11.19
C ALA A 368 11.86 8.14 12.28
N HIS A 369 11.27 9.27 12.66
CA HIS A 369 11.76 10.11 13.73
C HIS A 369 11.72 9.39 15.10
N ARG A 370 10.72 8.52 15.28
CA ARG A 370 10.58 7.67 16.47
C ARG A 370 9.97 6.32 16.09
N ARG A 371 10.37 5.28 16.81
CA ARG A 371 9.85 3.91 16.73
C ARG A 371 9.46 3.42 18.11
N ARG A 372 8.35 2.69 18.21
CA ARG A 372 7.95 2.02 19.46
C ARG A 372 7.48 0.62 19.14
N LYS A 373 8.03 -0.35 19.86
CA LYS A 373 7.57 -1.73 19.84
C LYS A 373 6.26 -1.83 20.62
N LEU A 374 5.23 -2.32 19.99
CA LEU A 374 3.88 -2.49 20.53
C LEU A 374 3.34 -3.88 20.16
N TYR A 375 2.22 -4.26 20.75
CA TYR A 375 1.61 -5.55 20.50
C TYR A 375 0.14 -5.42 20.14
N ASN A 376 -0.26 -5.90 18.96
CA ASN A 376 -1.66 -6.06 18.58
C ASN A 376 -2.09 -7.52 18.82
N GLY A 377 -2.63 -7.80 19.99
CA GLY A 377 -2.85 -9.16 20.46
C GLY A 377 -1.51 -9.88 20.70
N ARG A 378 -1.24 -10.95 19.94
CA ARG A 378 0.03 -11.71 19.99
C ARG A 378 1.04 -11.25 18.93
N ILE A 379 0.63 -10.34 18.03
CA ILE A 379 1.48 -9.89 16.93
C ILE A 379 2.33 -8.74 17.42
N GLU A 380 3.65 -8.90 17.29
CA GLU A 380 4.61 -7.82 17.51
C GLU A 380 4.53 -6.85 16.34
N CYS A 381 4.38 -5.57 16.65
CA CYS A 381 4.30 -4.48 15.69
C CYS A 381 5.25 -3.35 16.07
N THR A 382 5.64 -2.57 15.09
CA THR A 382 6.35 -1.31 15.31
C THR A 382 5.42 -0.15 14.96
N TYR A 383 5.31 0.81 15.87
CA TYR A 383 4.63 2.08 15.65
C TYR A 383 5.64 3.12 15.20
N TYR A 384 5.61 3.44 13.91
CA TYR A 384 6.48 4.39 13.24
C TYR A 384 5.88 5.79 13.29
N GLN A 385 6.71 6.79 13.59
CA GLN A 385 6.30 8.19 13.69
C GLN A 385 7.17 9.04 12.75
N PHE A 386 6.57 9.57 11.70
CA PHE A 386 7.18 10.49 10.74
C PHE A 386 6.57 11.87 10.98
N HIS A 387 7.36 12.81 11.49
CA HIS A 387 6.87 14.14 11.82
C HIS A 387 7.01 15.09 10.62
N GLY A 388 5.94 15.80 10.30
CA GLY A 388 5.96 16.95 9.40
C GLY A 388 6.45 18.22 10.12
N PRO A 389 6.52 19.36 9.41
CA PRO A 389 6.93 20.64 9.96
C PRO A 389 5.99 21.09 11.08
N LYS A 390 6.53 21.85 12.03
CA LYS A 390 5.73 22.47 13.11
C LYS A 390 4.88 23.59 12.52
N PRO A 391 3.62 23.76 12.97
CA PRO A 391 2.83 24.93 12.58
C PRO A 391 3.55 26.22 13.03
N PRO A 392 3.44 27.32 12.27
CA PRO A 392 3.99 28.60 12.68
C PRO A 392 3.40 29.01 14.04
N LYS A 393 4.23 29.58 14.91
CA LYS A 393 3.74 30.11 16.20
C LYS A 393 2.85 31.30 15.90
N ASN A 394 1.56 31.20 16.23
CA ASN A 394 0.70 32.40 16.25
C ASN A 394 1.23 33.36 17.32
N THR A 395 1.69 34.54 16.92
CA THR A 395 2.21 35.60 17.78
C THR A 395 1.13 36.35 18.56
N SER A 396 -0.07 35.80 18.73
CA SER A 396 -1.23 36.44 19.36
C SER A 396 -1.81 35.68 20.54
N ASP A 397 -0.96 35.11 21.44
CA ASP A 397 -1.45 34.64 22.74
C ASP A 397 -0.46 35.04 23.87
N PRO A 398 -0.77 36.08 24.69
CA PRO A 398 0.12 36.58 25.74
C PRO A 398 0.08 35.80 27.05
N GLN A 399 -0.63 34.68 27.16
CA GLN A 399 -0.76 33.94 28.41
C GLN A 399 -0.38 32.48 28.27
N HIS A 400 0.92 32.19 28.27
CA HIS A 400 1.55 30.99 28.86
C HIS A 400 3.07 31.03 28.69
N SER A 401 3.69 32.02 29.33
CA SER A 401 5.13 32.03 29.56
C SER A 401 5.40 31.59 31.01
N SER A 402 5.50 30.28 31.26
CA SER A 402 6.31 29.76 32.35
C SER A 402 6.25 28.23 32.37
N ARG A 403 7.19 27.62 31.66
CA ARG A 403 7.94 26.43 32.09
C ARG A 403 9.11 26.25 31.14
N LYS A 404 10.28 26.54 31.66
CA LYS A 404 11.57 26.25 31.03
C LYS A 404 11.71 24.76 30.89
N ASP A 405 11.72 24.26 29.66
CA ASP A 405 12.43 23.04 29.29
C ASP A 405 13.69 23.49 28.55
N GLU A 406 14.78 23.52 29.28
CA GLU A 406 16.14 23.69 28.77
C GLU A 406 16.57 22.45 27.99
N HIS A 407 17.31 22.72 26.93
CA HIS A 407 18.03 21.83 26.01
C HIS A 407 17.26 21.24 24.83
N VAL A 408 17.30 21.88 23.71
CA VAL A 408 18.19 21.65 22.58
C VAL A 408 18.04 22.81 21.57
N GLU A 409 18.98 23.73 21.58
CA GLU A 409 19.27 24.61 20.44
C GLU A 409 19.85 23.75 19.32
N GLN A 410 19.09 23.54 18.27
CA GLN A 410 19.62 23.22 16.95
C GLN A 410 18.87 24.05 15.91
N GLY A 411 19.65 24.78 15.14
CA GLY A 411 19.47 25.68 14.04
C GLY A 411 18.07 25.76 13.38
N GLU A 412 17.68 26.97 13.06
CA GLU A 412 16.55 27.33 12.21
C GLU A 412 16.71 26.77 10.78
N GLY A 413 16.53 25.44 10.65
CA GLY A 413 16.27 24.78 9.37
C GLY A 413 14.78 24.46 9.32
N SER A 414 14.05 24.95 8.33
CA SER A 414 12.66 24.55 8.10
C SER A 414 12.60 23.03 8.07
N VAL A 415 11.88 22.42 9.01
CA VAL A 415 11.71 20.96 9.04
C VAL A 415 11.06 20.55 7.71
N ALA A 416 11.77 19.74 6.94
CA ALA A 416 11.29 19.22 5.66
C ALA A 416 9.98 18.44 5.84
N SER A 417 9.19 18.33 4.76
CA SER A 417 8.01 17.45 4.75
C SER A 417 8.37 16.03 5.20
N ALA A 418 7.42 15.33 5.85
CA ALA A 418 7.66 13.97 6.35
C ALA A 418 8.00 12.96 5.25
N PHE A 419 7.49 13.16 4.04
CA PHE A 419 7.79 12.39 2.83
C PHE A 419 7.99 13.31 1.64
N GLY A 420 8.87 12.92 0.69
CA GLY A 420 9.15 13.67 -0.52
C GLY A 420 10.15 14.81 -0.31
N GLY A 421 10.11 15.74 -1.25
CA GLY A 421 11.05 16.85 -1.34
C GLY A 421 12.00 16.71 -2.55
N LEU A 422 12.68 17.78 -2.89
CA LEU A 422 13.63 17.81 -3.99
C LEU A 422 15.05 17.89 -3.41
N LYS A 423 15.95 17.04 -3.93
CA LYS A 423 17.38 17.13 -3.60
C LYS A 423 18.01 18.37 -4.24
N ASP A 424 19.13 18.83 -3.71
CA ASP A 424 19.82 20.07 -4.11
C ASP A 424 20.11 20.17 -5.62
N ASN A 425 20.40 19.04 -6.27
CA ASN A 425 20.69 18.99 -7.70
C ASN A 425 19.44 18.93 -8.61
N ALA A 426 18.24 18.82 -8.06
CA ALA A 426 17.03 18.64 -8.84
C ALA A 426 16.69 19.84 -9.72
N LEU A 427 16.88 21.05 -9.20
CA LEU A 427 16.63 22.28 -9.96
C LEU A 427 17.60 22.45 -11.13
N SER A 428 18.89 22.13 -10.95
CA SER A 428 19.87 22.18 -12.04
C SER A 428 19.58 21.12 -13.12
N GLN A 429 19.12 19.94 -12.73
CA GLN A 429 18.65 18.90 -13.66
C GLN A 429 17.43 19.38 -14.46
N ALA A 430 16.47 20.03 -13.79
CA ALA A 430 15.28 20.60 -14.44
C ALA A 430 15.65 21.67 -15.47
N GLU A 431 16.59 22.55 -15.14
CA GLU A 431 17.08 23.58 -16.06
C GLU A 431 17.81 22.97 -17.27
N ALA A 432 18.70 22.00 -17.03
CA ALA A 432 19.39 21.27 -18.09
C ALA A 432 18.38 20.58 -19.05
N PHE A 433 17.33 19.99 -18.48
CA PHE A 433 16.25 19.36 -19.24
C PHE A 433 15.47 20.38 -20.07
N ALA A 434 15.07 21.50 -19.49
CA ALA A 434 14.39 22.59 -20.19
C ALA A 434 15.24 23.13 -21.35
N ASN A 435 16.54 23.34 -21.13
CA ASN A 435 17.47 23.82 -22.15
C ASN A 435 17.57 22.81 -23.31
N ARG A 436 17.63 21.53 -23.01
CA ARG A 436 17.64 20.48 -24.02
C ARG A 436 16.34 20.44 -24.83
N LEU A 437 15.18 20.52 -24.17
CA LEU A 437 13.87 20.56 -24.83
C LEU A 437 13.76 21.79 -25.76
N ARG A 438 14.15 23.00 -25.29
CA ARG A 438 14.14 24.24 -26.10
C ARG A 438 15.01 24.09 -27.36
N LYS A 439 16.22 23.49 -27.22
CA LYS A 439 17.11 23.26 -28.34
C LYS A 439 16.47 22.34 -29.39
N ARG A 440 15.87 21.23 -28.93
CA ARG A 440 15.19 20.27 -29.82
C ARG A 440 13.93 20.87 -30.47
N ALA A 441 13.11 21.60 -29.70
CA ALA A 441 11.92 22.27 -30.24
C ALA A 441 12.27 23.29 -31.32
N ARG A 442 13.35 24.07 -31.19
CA ARG A 442 13.86 24.98 -32.24
C ARG A 442 14.29 24.21 -33.47
N HIS A 443 14.98 23.10 -33.31
CA HIS A 443 15.46 22.27 -34.44
C HIS A 443 14.30 21.70 -35.24
N LEU A 444 13.25 21.19 -34.56
CA LEU A 444 12.07 20.53 -35.17
C LEU A 444 10.91 21.49 -35.45
N ARG A 445 11.09 22.82 -35.28
CA ARG A 445 10.02 23.84 -35.40
C ARG A 445 9.22 23.83 -36.70
N ARG A 446 9.86 23.35 -37.79
CA ARG A 446 9.25 23.31 -39.12
C ARG A 446 8.53 21.98 -39.42
N TRP A 447 8.58 21.02 -38.52
CA TRP A 447 7.98 19.70 -38.75
C TRP A 447 6.46 19.74 -38.83
N PRO A 448 5.75 20.43 -37.91
CA PRO A 448 4.29 20.52 -38.03
C PRO A 448 3.80 21.10 -39.38
N SER A 449 4.48 22.12 -39.89
CA SER A 449 4.14 22.70 -41.19
C SER A 449 4.42 21.77 -42.40
N ARG A 450 5.19 20.69 -42.17
CA ARG A 450 5.44 19.61 -43.17
C ARG A 450 4.53 18.41 -42.94
N GLY A 451 3.50 18.51 -42.08
CA GLY A 451 2.60 17.43 -41.76
C GLY A 451 3.14 16.39 -40.74
N ILE A 452 4.30 16.66 -40.12
CA ILE A 452 4.87 15.79 -39.10
C ILE A 452 4.48 16.35 -37.71
N THR A 453 3.36 15.88 -37.19
CA THR A 453 2.77 16.38 -35.94
C THR A 453 3.00 15.44 -34.77
N CYS A 454 3.46 14.20 -35.02
CA CYS A 454 3.80 13.18 -34.04
C CYS A 454 5.30 12.85 -34.15
N TYR A 455 6.09 13.19 -33.12
CA TYR A 455 7.55 13.04 -33.18
C TYR A 455 8.18 13.02 -31.76
N ARG A 456 9.42 12.47 -31.68
CA ARG A 456 10.22 12.43 -30.46
C ARG A 456 11.00 13.72 -30.25
N ILE A 457 10.86 14.32 -29.06
CA ILE A 457 11.56 15.56 -28.73
C ILE A 457 12.73 15.34 -27.76
N TYR A 458 12.70 14.25 -26.96
CA TYR A 458 13.77 13.92 -26.01
C TYR A 458 13.92 12.42 -25.85
N PHE A 459 15.14 11.92 -25.74
CA PHE A 459 15.42 10.51 -25.49
C PHE A 459 16.70 10.28 -24.71
N ARG A 460 16.63 10.37 -23.37
CA ARG A 460 17.74 10.02 -22.47
C ARG A 460 19.03 10.76 -22.81
N ASP A 461 18.93 11.99 -23.29
CA ASP A 461 20.07 12.82 -23.72
C ASP A 461 20.95 13.24 -22.53
N ILE A 462 20.35 13.34 -21.34
CA ILE A 462 21.01 13.62 -20.07
C ILE A 462 21.01 12.31 -19.26
N PRO A 463 22.17 11.78 -18.86
CA PRO A 463 22.28 10.50 -18.16
C PRO A 463 21.41 10.40 -16.89
N GLU A 464 21.29 11.48 -16.12
CA GLU A 464 20.53 11.57 -14.87
C GLU A 464 19.01 11.65 -15.10
N ILE A 465 18.58 11.90 -16.34
CA ILE A 465 17.17 12.04 -16.72
C ILE A 465 16.78 10.95 -17.73
N PRO A 466 16.50 9.74 -17.25
CA PRO A 466 16.23 8.58 -18.10
C PRO A 466 14.80 8.59 -18.67
N LEU A 467 14.38 9.70 -19.28
CA LEU A 467 13.06 9.88 -19.88
C LEU A 467 13.10 9.78 -21.39
N ALA A 468 11.99 9.37 -22.00
CA ALA A 468 11.64 9.70 -23.37
C ALA A 468 10.47 10.69 -23.34
N ALA A 469 10.43 11.62 -24.31
CA ALA A 469 9.34 12.55 -24.48
C ALA A 469 8.94 12.63 -25.95
N ASP A 470 7.69 12.32 -26.22
CA ASP A 470 7.11 12.24 -27.57
C ASP A 470 5.91 13.19 -27.67
N ILE A 471 5.85 13.98 -28.74
CA ILE A 471 4.74 14.88 -29.03
C ILE A 471 3.72 14.13 -29.90
N TYR A 472 2.44 14.28 -29.57
CA TYR A 472 1.28 13.79 -30.32
C TYR A 472 0.27 14.95 -30.49
N GLU A 473 0.42 15.74 -31.56
CA GLU A 473 -0.46 16.88 -31.90
C GLU A 473 -0.74 17.82 -30.71
N GLY A 474 0.33 18.38 -30.12
CA GLY A 474 0.22 19.33 -29.00
C GLY A 474 0.08 18.66 -27.62
N ARG A 475 0.04 17.33 -27.55
CA ARG A 475 0.09 16.56 -26.29
C ARG A 475 1.48 15.97 -26.10
N LEU A 476 1.92 15.89 -24.85
CA LEU A 476 3.24 15.35 -24.50
C LEU A 476 3.08 14.02 -23.77
N HIS A 477 3.60 12.95 -24.36
CA HIS A 477 3.76 11.66 -23.71
C HIS A 477 5.18 11.51 -23.19
N MET A 478 5.35 11.34 -21.90
CA MET A 478 6.63 11.09 -21.25
C MET A 478 6.69 9.66 -20.73
N ALA A 479 7.78 8.95 -21.03
CA ALA A 479 8.01 7.59 -20.54
C ALA A 479 9.31 7.53 -19.73
N GLU A 480 9.22 7.08 -18.48
CA GLU A 480 10.38 6.85 -17.62
C GLU A 480 10.97 5.46 -17.87
N TYR A 481 12.32 5.41 -17.96
CA TYR A 481 13.08 4.17 -18.00
C TYR A 481 13.71 3.92 -16.63
N ASP A 482 13.42 2.76 -16.05
CA ASP A 482 13.96 2.35 -14.75
C ASP A 482 15.50 2.38 -14.76
N ARG A 483 16.07 3.17 -13.85
CA ARG A 483 17.51 3.33 -13.66
C ARG A 483 17.82 3.49 -12.18
N PRO A 484 18.88 2.86 -11.64
CA PRO A 484 19.28 3.05 -10.24
C PRO A 484 19.49 4.54 -9.91
N HIS A 485 18.97 4.97 -8.78
CA HIS A 485 19.12 6.30 -8.24
C HIS A 485 19.05 6.25 -6.70
N ASP A 486 19.49 7.30 -6.04
CA ASP A 486 19.55 7.43 -4.58
C ASP A 486 18.34 8.15 -3.95
N ARG A 487 17.28 8.41 -4.73
CA ARG A 487 16.04 9.04 -4.25
C ARG A 487 15.15 8.00 -3.60
N THR A 488 14.50 8.38 -2.50
CA THR A 488 13.36 7.62 -1.96
C THR A 488 12.19 7.60 -2.95
N PRO A 489 11.23 6.68 -2.86
CA PRO A 489 10.06 6.65 -3.75
C PRO A 489 9.30 7.97 -3.80
N ALA A 490 9.15 8.65 -2.65
CA ALA A 490 8.45 9.94 -2.57
C ALA A 490 9.25 11.07 -3.21
N GLU A 491 10.56 11.18 -2.93
CA GLU A 491 11.45 12.17 -3.57
C GLU A 491 11.50 11.97 -5.09
N HIS A 492 11.53 10.71 -5.53
CA HIS A 492 11.53 10.38 -6.96
C HIS A 492 10.24 10.82 -7.66
N ALA A 493 9.09 10.66 -6.99
CA ALA A 493 7.82 11.11 -7.50
C ALA A 493 7.74 12.66 -7.58
N ASP A 494 8.26 13.39 -6.56
CA ASP A 494 8.35 14.86 -6.61
C ASP A 494 9.27 15.34 -7.72
N TRP A 495 10.40 14.66 -7.93
CA TRP A 495 11.33 14.95 -9.01
C TRP A 495 10.68 14.73 -10.39
N LEU A 496 9.92 13.66 -10.59
CA LEU A 496 9.18 13.42 -11.82
C LEU A 496 8.11 14.48 -12.07
N ASP A 497 7.33 14.85 -11.03
CA ASP A 497 6.31 15.90 -11.13
C ASP A 497 6.93 17.25 -11.53
N MET A 498 8.11 17.57 -10.98
CA MET A 498 8.87 18.76 -11.37
C MET A 498 9.27 18.71 -12.85
N LEU A 499 9.82 17.58 -13.34
CA LEU A 499 10.22 17.46 -14.74
C LEU A 499 9.01 17.51 -15.69
N VAL A 500 7.88 16.93 -15.32
CA VAL A 500 6.62 17.02 -16.07
C VAL A 500 6.14 18.47 -16.18
N LYS A 501 6.18 19.22 -15.06
CA LYS A 501 5.84 20.64 -15.04
C LYS A 501 6.77 21.45 -15.95
N VAL A 502 8.07 21.26 -15.79
CA VAL A 502 9.11 21.96 -16.57
C VAL A 502 8.99 21.65 -18.07
N ALA A 503 8.67 20.41 -18.44
CA ALA A 503 8.46 20.02 -19.83
C ALA A 503 7.25 20.75 -20.44
N GLY A 504 6.10 20.74 -19.72
CA GLY A 504 4.90 21.45 -20.15
C GLY A 504 5.13 22.95 -20.34
N GLU A 505 5.70 23.62 -19.33
CA GLU A 505 6.01 25.05 -19.37
C GLU A 505 7.01 25.40 -20.50
N THR A 506 8.05 24.56 -20.69
CA THR A 506 9.08 24.78 -21.72
C THR A 506 8.52 24.65 -23.13
N LEU A 507 7.57 23.74 -23.35
CA LEU A 507 6.98 23.44 -24.65
C LEU A 507 5.67 24.18 -24.90
N GLY A 508 5.14 24.92 -23.92
CA GLY A 508 3.85 25.61 -23.99
C GLY A 508 2.66 24.64 -24.00
N ILE A 509 2.80 23.45 -23.39
CA ILE A 509 1.78 22.41 -23.32
C ILE A 509 1.13 22.46 -21.92
N ARG A 510 -0.21 22.47 -21.86
CA ARG A 510 -0.94 22.51 -20.60
C ARG A 510 -0.67 21.26 -19.77
N ARG A 511 -0.69 21.37 -18.46
CA ARG A 511 -0.41 20.24 -17.54
C ARG A 511 -1.32 19.01 -17.80
N GLU A 512 -2.57 19.25 -18.15
CA GLU A 512 -3.56 18.22 -18.45
C GLU A 512 -3.27 17.45 -19.75
N ASP A 513 -2.49 18.03 -20.66
CA ASP A 513 -2.05 17.44 -21.92
C ASP A 513 -0.66 16.79 -21.80
N VAL A 514 -0.08 16.69 -20.59
CA VAL A 514 1.19 15.99 -20.35
C VAL A 514 0.93 14.68 -19.62
N TYR A 515 1.25 13.56 -20.26
CA TYR A 515 1.01 12.20 -19.80
C TYR A 515 2.33 11.53 -19.44
N LEU A 516 2.50 11.11 -18.17
CA LEU A 516 3.69 10.39 -17.69
C LEU A 516 3.38 8.91 -17.51
N LYS A 517 4.16 8.05 -18.14
CA LYS A 517 4.13 6.59 -17.94
C LYS A 517 5.44 6.12 -17.30
N ARG A 518 5.35 5.29 -16.25
CA ARG A 518 6.50 4.65 -15.62
C ARG A 518 6.68 3.25 -16.20
N ARG A 519 7.77 3.01 -16.93
CA ARG A 519 8.15 1.68 -17.43
C ARG A 519 8.87 0.91 -16.35
N ARG A 520 8.13 0.16 -15.53
CA ARG A 520 8.74 -0.80 -14.59
C ARG A 520 9.24 -2.00 -15.40
N ARG A 521 10.47 -2.49 -15.09
CA ARG A 521 10.96 -3.77 -15.62
C ARG A 521 10.08 -4.88 -15.06
N GLN A 522 9.10 -5.30 -15.84
CA GLN A 522 8.36 -6.53 -15.59
C GLN A 522 8.87 -7.59 -16.58
N ARG A 523 9.20 -8.78 -16.07
CA ARG A 523 9.42 -9.97 -16.91
C ARG A 523 8.04 -10.57 -17.19
N GLY A 524 7.69 -10.78 -18.48
CA GLY A 524 6.46 -11.47 -18.91
C GLY A 524 5.40 -10.55 -19.53
N ILE A 525 4.27 -11.12 -19.92
CA ILE A 525 3.13 -10.74 -20.78
C ILE A 525 2.47 -9.36 -20.51
N VAL A 526 3.03 -8.51 -19.68
CA VAL A 526 2.34 -7.34 -19.08
C VAL A 526 2.24 -6.13 -20.00
N GLN A 527 2.84 -6.12 -21.21
CA GLN A 527 2.78 -4.95 -22.11
C GLN A 527 1.39 -4.68 -22.72
N CYS A 528 0.57 -5.71 -22.85
CA CYS A 528 -0.78 -5.60 -23.39
C CYS A 528 -1.85 -5.32 -22.32
N ASN A 529 -1.49 -5.34 -21.03
CA ASN A 529 -2.45 -5.10 -19.96
C ASN A 529 -2.66 -3.60 -19.75
N LYS A 530 -3.91 -3.25 -19.47
CA LYS A 530 -4.33 -1.89 -19.12
C LYS A 530 -3.64 -1.48 -17.81
N VAL A 531 -2.92 -0.37 -17.83
CA VAL A 531 -2.17 0.18 -16.68
C VAL A 531 -3.02 1.19 -15.91
N SER A 532 -4.04 1.77 -16.56
CA SER A 532 -4.95 2.78 -16.03
C SER A 532 -6.31 2.66 -16.75
N GLU A 533 -7.35 3.24 -16.18
CA GLU A 533 -8.69 3.32 -16.74
C GLU A 533 -9.13 4.77 -17.01
N SER A 534 -8.18 5.67 -17.26
CA SER A 534 -8.46 7.09 -17.46
C SER A 534 -9.15 7.42 -18.79
N GLY A 535 -9.09 6.49 -19.77
CA GLY A 535 -9.81 6.63 -21.05
C GLY A 535 -9.29 7.72 -21.98
N ASN A 536 -8.05 8.18 -21.83
CA ASN A 536 -7.48 9.26 -22.64
C ASN A 536 -7.07 8.75 -24.04
N VAL A 537 -8.05 8.63 -24.91
CA VAL A 537 -7.92 8.20 -26.30
C VAL A 537 -8.05 9.42 -27.21
N PHE A 538 -7.13 9.55 -28.17
CA PHE A 538 -7.09 10.69 -29.10
C PHE A 538 -6.87 10.20 -30.51
N THR A 539 -7.43 10.92 -31.49
CA THR A 539 -7.08 10.73 -32.90
C THR A 539 -5.95 11.70 -33.24
N VAL A 540 -4.88 11.16 -33.87
CA VAL A 540 -3.74 11.94 -34.38
C VAL A 540 -3.49 11.62 -35.85
N HIS A 541 -2.73 12.48 -36.53
CA HIS A 541 -2.44 12.32 -37.93
C HIS A 541 -0.96 12.03 -38.18
N GLU A 542 -0.69 11.06 -39.06
CA GLU A 542 0.64 10.79 -39.60
C GLU A 542 0.54 10.46 -41.08
N GLY A 543 1.31 11.15 -41.91
CA GLY A 543 1.29 10.93 -43.36
C GLY A 543 -0.05 11.19 -44.04
N GLY A 544 -0.91 12.05 -43.44
CA GLY A 544 -2.27 12.33 -43.90
C GLY A 544 -3.31 11.34 -43.42
N LEU A 545 -2.92 10.29 -42.69
CA LEU A 545 -3.78 9.23 -42.18
C LEU A 545 -4.10 9.44 -40.68
N LYS A 546 -5.25 8.96 -40.25
CA LYS A 546 -5.76 9.06 -38.88
C LYS A 546 -5.41 7.82 -38.07
N PHE A 547 -4.92 8.03 -36.83
CA PHE A 547 -4.60 6.94 -35.92
C PHE A 547 -5.16 7.26 -34.52
N GLU A 548 -5.78 6.28 -33.93
CA GLU A 548 -6.15 6.32 -32.54
C GLU A 548 -4.90 6.09 -31.67
N VAL A 549 -4.65 6.95 -30.69
CA VAL A 549 -3.58 6.80 -29.69
C VAL A 549 -4.15 6.87 -28.29
N ASN A 550 -3.59 6.08 -27.37
CA ASN A 550 -3.90 6.12 -25.96
C ASN A 550 -2.65 6.50 -25.16
N LEU A 551 -2.66 7.68 -24.56
CA LEU A 551 -1.49 8.24 -23.88
C LEU A 551 -1.43 7.88 -22.39
N SER A 552 -2.44 7.18 -21.84
CA SER A 552 -2.53 6.89 -20.40
C SER A 552 -2.63 5.41 -20.04
N ASP A 553 -3.48 4.63 -20.73
CA ASP A 553 -3.96 3.35 -20.21
C ASP A 553 -3.11 2.14 -20.59
N TYR A 554 -2.38 2.20 -21.69
CA TYR A 554 -1.50 1.12 -22.15
C TYR A 554 -0.04 1.56 -22.15
N LEU A 555 0.89 0.63 -22.01
CA LEU A 555 2.33 0.92 -22.11
C LEU A 555 2.70 1.49 -23.48
N ASP A 556 2.11 0.92 -24.54
CA ASP A 556 2.26 1.44 -25.89
C ASP A 556 1.22 2.54 -26.16
N THR A 557 1.60 3.52 -26.95
CA THR A 557 0.70 4.62 -27.33
C THR A 557 -0.25 4.27 -28.47
N GLY A 558 -0.01 3.16 -29.17
CA GLY A 558 -0.76 2.74 -30.34
C GLY A 558 -0.13 3.15 -31.70
N LEU A 559 0.80 4.11 -31.71
CA LEU A 559 1.51 4.51 -32.92
C LEU A 559 3.02 4.57 -32.66
N CYS A 560 3.79 3.65 -33.23
CA CYS A 560 5.26 3.59 -33.11
C CYS A 560 5.90 4.64 -34.03
N LEU A 561 6.34 5.76 -33.45
CA LEU A 561 6.87 6.90 -34.23
C LEU A 561 8.18 6.60 -34.96
N ASP A 562 8.98 5.65 -34.50
CA ASP A 562 10.24 5.23 -35.10
C ASP A 562 10.04 4.46 -36.41
N GLN A 563 8.86 3.90 -36.64
CA GLN A 563 8.51 3.17 -37.89
C GLN A 563 7.89 4.06 -39.00
N ARG A 564 7.79 5.37 -38.79
CA ARG A 564 7.14 6.32 -39.71
C ARG A 564 7.68 6.20 -41.13
N ILE A 565 9.00 6.14 -41.33
CA ILE A 565 9.63 6.04 -42.63
C ILE A 565 9.41 4.64 -43.24
N THR A 566 9.45 3.58 -42.45
CA THR A 566 9.19 2.22 -42.91
C THR A 566 7.75 2.09 -43.42
N ARG A 567 6.78 2.69 -42.73
CA ARG A 567 5.39 2.73 -43.17
C ARG A 567 5.23 3.42 -44.53
N GLU A 568 5.92 4.54 -44.70
CA GLU A 568 5.86 5.26 -45.99
C GLU A 568 6.50 4.45 -47.16
N LEU A 569 7.57 3.70 -46.91
CA LEU A 569 8.14 2.77 -47.89
C LEU A 569 7.13 1.67 -48.26
N VAL A 570 6.47 1.08 -47.26
CA VAL A 570 5.42 0.07 -47.50
C VAL A 570 4.28 0.67 -48.32
N ARG A 571 3.82 1.89 -47.99
CA ARG A 571 2.79 2.62 -48.71
C ARG A 571 3.16 2.79 -50.20
N SER A 572 4.37 3.26 -50.46
CA SER A 572 4.84 3.52 -51.82
C SER A 572 4.97 2.28 -52.70
N GLU A 573 5.14 1.09 -52.07
CA GLU A 573 5.28 -0.19 -52.80
C GLU A 573 3.96 -1.00 -52.85
N SER A 574 2.85 -0.53 -52.23
CA SER A 574 1.62 -1.32 -52.03
C SER A 574 0.64 -1.32 -53.22
N THR A 575 0.79 -0.43 -54.19
CA THR A 575 -0.18 -0.30 -55.30
C THR A 575 -0.38 -1.63 -56.06
N GLY A 576 -1.61 -2.09 -56.10
CA GLY A 576 -2.02 -3.33 -56.78
C GLY A 576 -1.60 -4.63 -56.06
N LYS A 577 -1.05 -4.57 -54.85
CA LYS A 577 -0.45 -5.71 -54.12
C LYS A 577 -1.34 -6.21 -53.00
N ARG A 578 -1.18 -7.48 -52.63
CA ARG A 578 -1.76 -8.12 -51.44
C ARG A 578 -0.76 -8.01 -50.29
N MET A 579 -1.19 -7.42 -49.19
CA MET A 579 -0.29 -7.15 -48.07
C MET A 579 -0.58 -8.07 -46.88
N LEU A 580 0.48 -8.59 -46.24
CA LEU A 580 0.45 -9.34 -44.99
C LEU A 580 1.17 -8.55 -43.91
N ASP A 581 0.49 -8.32 -42.76
CA ASP A 581 1.01 -7.63 -41.58
C ASP A 581 1.04 -8.61 -40.42
N LEU A 582 2.21 -9.11 -40.06
CA LEU A 582 2.43 -10.03 -38.93
C LEU A 582 2.98 -9.26 -37.73
N PHE A 583 2.50 -9.61 -36.53
CA PHE A 583 2.73 -8.85 -35.32
C PHE A 583 2.21 -7.41 -35.44
N ALA A 584 1.04 -7.28 -36.06
CA ALA A 584 0.53 -6.03 -36.60
C ALA A 584 0.22 -4.95 -35.51
N GLY A 585 0.04 -5.34 -34.28
CA GLY A 585 -0.34 -4.43 -33.20
C GLY A 585 -1.62 -3.66 -33.57
N THR A 586 -1.54 -2.33 -33.59
CA THR A 586 -2.67 -1.46 -33.94
C THR A 586 -2.91 -1.30 -35.44
N GLY A 587 -2.25 -2.10 -36.29
CA GLY A 587 -2.46 -2.17 -37.74
C GLY A 587 -1.96 -0.96 -38.53
N ALA A 588 -1.02 -0.20 -37.99
CA ALA A 588 -0.56 1.02 -38.66
C ALA A 588 0.07 0.76 -40.07
N PHE A 589 0.77 -0.37 -40.24
CA PHE A 589 1.27 -0.76 -41.56
C PHE A 589 0.14 -1.14 -42.53
N SER A 590 -0.88 -1.85 -42.04
CA SER A 590 -2.07 -2.20 -42.83
C SER A 590 -2.81 -0.96 -43.34
N VAL A 591 -2.95 0.09 -42.50
CA VAL A 591 -3.55 1.38 -42.88
C VAL A 591 -2.75 2.05 -44.00
N TYR A 592 -1.41 2.14 -43.84
CA TYR A 592 -0.54 2.73 -44.87
C TYR A 592 -0.55 1.94 -46.17
N ALA A 593 -0.58 0.61 -46.09
CA ALA A 593 -0.67 -0.22 -47.30
C ALA A 593 -2.01 -0.05 -48.05
N ALA A 594 -3.13 0.03 -47.32
CA ALA A 594 -4.44 0.28 -47.87
C ALA A 594 -4.51 1.63 -48.62
N ASP A 595 -3.96 2.68 -47.98
CA ASP A 595 -3.87 4.02 -48.60
C ASP A 595 -2.91 4.04 -49.83
N GLY A 596 -1.84 3.24 -49.79
CA GLY A 596 -0.93 3.03 -50.93
C GLY A 596 -1.55 2.22 -52.10
N GLY A 597 -2.84 1.84 -52.01
CA GLY A 597 -3.54 1.13 -53.08
C GLY A 597 -3.37 -0.39 -53.06
N ALA A 598 -3.13 -0.98 -51.88
CA ALA A 598 -3.15 -2.44 -51.75
C ALA A 598 -4.52 -3.01 -52.10
N THR A 599 -4.52 -4.11 -52.86
CA THR A 599 -5.76 -4.81 -53.25
C THR A 599 -6.42 -5.50 -52.09
N SER A 600 -5.64 -5.96 -51.12
CA SER A 600 -6.10 -6.53 -49.86
C SER A 600 -5.06 -6.42 -48.77
N THR A 601 -5.49 -6.37 -47.53
CA THR A 601 -4.62 -6.46 -46.32
C THR A 601 -5.05 -7.60 -45.44
N MET A 602 -4.08 -8.35 -44.94
CA MET A 602 -4.23 -9.39 -43.94
C MET A 602 -3.48 -8.96 -42.65
N THR A 603 -4.20 -8.60 -41.63
CA THR A 603 -3.66 -8.10 -40.35
C THR A 603 -3.72 -9.20 -39.29
N VAL A 604 -2.55 -9.65 -38.84
CA VAL A 604 -2.44 -10.80 -37.90
C VAL A 604 -1.77 -10.36 -36.62
N ASP A 605 -2.45 -10.60 -35.49
CA ASP A 605 -1.91 -10.37 -34.15
C ASP A 605 -2.51 -11.38 -33.16
N LEU A 606 -1.80 -11.69 -32.10
CA LEU A 606 -2.28 -12.58 -31.02
C LEU A 606 -3.31 -11.88 -30.13
N SER A 607 -3.22 -10.57 -29.97
CA SER A 607 -4.04 -9.75 -29.09
C SER A 607 -5.34 -9.30 -29.74
N LYS A 608 -6.48 -9.76 -29.22
CA LYS A 608 -7.80 -9.27 -29.65
C LYS A 608 -7.90 -7.74 -29.51
N THR A 609 -7.41 -7.18 -28.39
CA THR A 609 -7.45 -5.73 -28.12
C THR A 609 -6.74 -4.93 -29.20
N TYR A 610 -5.58 -5.40 -29.66
CA TYR A 610 -4.85 -4.74 -30.74
C TYR A 610 -5.54 -4.89 -32.11
N LEU A 611 -6.12 -6.04 -32.41
CA LEU A 611 -6.89 -6.23 -33.64
C LEU A 611 -8.17 -5.37 -33.68
N ASP A 612 -8.87 -5.24 -32.56
CA ASP A 612 -10.02 -4.34 -32.44
C ASP A 612 -9.58 -2.88 -32.64
N TRP A 613 -8.39 -2.51 -32.16
CA TRP A 613 -7.80 -1.18 -32.39
C TRP A 613 -7.38 -0.98 -33.84
N ALA A 614 -6.75 -1.99 -34.45
CA ALA A 614 -6.42 -1.97 -35.88
C ALA A 614 -7.67 -1.78 -36.79
N GLY A 615 -8.77 -2.45 -36.42
CA GLY A 615 -10.06 -2.26 -37.10
C GLY A 615 -10.55 -0.82 -37.00
N ARG A 616 -10.48 -0.20 -35.83
CA ARG A 616 -10.85 1.22 -35.67
C ARG A 616 -9.94 2.16 -36.46
N ASN A 617 -8.64 1.90 -36.51
CA ASN A 617 -7.71 2.69 -37.34
C ASN A 617 -8.01 2.55 -38.82
N MET A 618 -8.36 1.36 -39.33
CA MET A 618 -8.77 1.14 -40.69
C MET A 618 -10.07 1.91 -41.04
N SER A 619 -11.09 1.76 -40.19
CA SER A 619 -12.39 2.44 -40.36
C SER A 619 -12.26 3.97 -40.28
N ALA A 620 -11.40 4.51 -39.40
CA ALA A 620 -11.16 5.96 -39.29
C ALA A 620 -10.58 6.57 -40.57
N ASN A 621 -9.99 5.75 -41.43
CA ASN A 621 -9.44 6.15 -42.75
C ASN A 621 -10.32 5.70 -43.94
N GLY A 622 -11.51 5.13 -43.67
CA GLY A 622 -12.44 4.69 -44.71
C GLY A 622 -12.06 3.37 -45.39
N PHE A 623 -11.15 2.60 -44.80
CA PHE A 623 -10.75 1.28 -45.30
C PHE A 623 -11.58 0.18 -44.66
N GLU A 624 -12.74 -0.08 -45.29
CA GLU A 624 -13.71 -1.08 -44.81
C GLU A 624 -13.95 -2.16 -45.88
N GLY A 625 -14.56 -3.28 -45.45
CA GLY A 625 -14.98 -4.34 -46.35
C GLY A 625 -14.09 -5.58 -46.33
N GLN A 626 -14.51 -6.64 -47.02
CA GLN A 626 -13.94 -8.00 -46.96
C GLN A 626 -12.49 -8.12 -47.49
N LYS A 627 -12.00 -7.10 -48.20
CA LYS A 627 -10.61 -7.05 -48.67
C LYS A 627 -9.60 -6.77 -47.55
N HIS A 628 -10.05 -6.24 -46.38
CA HIS A 628 -9.23 -5.96 -45.23
C HIS A 628 -9.61 -6.93 -44.11
N ARG A 629 -8.79 -7.94 -43.87
CA ARG A 629 -9.07 -9.03 -42.91
C ARG A 629 -8.19 -8.97 -41.70
N PHE A 630 -8.78 -9.30 -40.57
CA PHE A 630 -8.13 -9.37 -39.27
C PHE A 630 -8.18 -10.80 -38.72
N VAL A 631 -7.05 -11.35 -38.34
CA VAL A 631 -6.96 -12.72 -37.84
C VAL A 631 -6.22 -12.77 -36.51
N ARG A 632 -6.90 -13.28 -35.51
CA ARG A 632 -6.28 -13.55 -34.23
C ARG A 632 -5.57 -14.90 -34.28
N SER A 633 -4.25 -14.89 -34.41
CA SER A 633 -3.42 -16.09 -34.46
C SER A 633 -1.98 -15.78 -34.07
N ASP A 634 -1.25 -16.79 -33.59
CA ASP A 634 0.22 -16.74 -33.58
C ASP A 634 0.73 -16.65 -35.04
N ALA A 635 1.80 -15.88 -35.27
CA ALA A 635 2.32 -15.65 -36.62
C ALA A 635 2.84 -16.91 -37.28
N MET A 636 3.53 -17.78 -36.57
CA MET A 636 4.02 -19.06 -37.10
C MET A 636 2.89 -20.03 -37.37
N GLU A 637 1.91 -20.11 -36.49
CA GLU A 637 0.70 -20.92 -36.63
C GLU A 637 -0.09 -20.46 -37.88
N PHE A 638 -0.30 -19.15 -38.01
CA PHE A 638 -0.96 -18.54 -39.20
C PHE A 638 -0.28 -18.95 -40.51
N LEU A 639 1.04 -18.84 -40.56
CA LEU A 639 1.81 -19.18 -41.78
C LEU A 639 1.76 -20.69 -42.10
N ARG A 640 1.61 -21.57 -41.10
CA ARG A 640 1.53 -23.03 -41.28
C ARG A 640 0.14 -23.50 -41.69
N THR A 641 -0.93 -22.93 -41.11
CA THR A 641 -2.31 -23.46 -41.22
C THR A 641 -3.11 -22.96 -42.41
N ARG A 642 -2.68 -21.89 -43.09
CA ARG A 642 -3.42 -21.34 -44.21
C ARG A 642 -3.30 -22.20 -45.48
N PRO A 643 -4.35 -22.21 -46.39
CA PRO A 643 -4.31 -22.92 -47.63
C PRO A 643 -3.10 -22.53 -48.52
N GLN A 644 -2.49 -23.48 -49.20
CA GLN A 644 -1.29 -23.24 -50.00
C GLN A 644 -1.48 -22.26 -51.17
N GLY A 645 -2.71 -21.91 -51.57
CA GLY A 645 -3.01 -20.96 -52.67
C GLY A 645 -3.08 -19.47 -52.22
N GLU A 646 -3.08 -19.16 -50.92
CA GLU A 646 -3.14 -17.77 -50.48
C GLU A 646 -1.73 -17.15 -50.46
N GLN A 647 -1.46 -16.23 -51.37
CA GLN A 647 -0.17 -15.58 -51.54
C GLN A 647 -0.26 -14.08 -51.24
N TYR A 648 0.87 -13.50 -50.82
CA TYR A 648 1.03 -12.09 -50.53
C TYR A 648 2.21 -11.51 -51.29
N ASP A 649 2.10 -10.27 -51.76
CA ASP A 649 3.11 -9.62 -52.60
C ASP A 649 4.05 -8.74 -51.74
N ILE A 650 3.55 -8.26 -50.58
CA ILE A 650 4.32 -7.56 -49.54
C ILE A 650 3.98 -8.19 -48.18
N ALA A 651 5.00 -8.44 -47.36
CA ALA A 651 4.85 -8.81 -46.00
C ALA A 651 5.61 -7.84 -45.07
N VAL A 652 5.00 -7.41 -43.98
CA VAL A 652 5.65 -6.70 -42.88
C VAL A 652 5.69 -7.64 -41.69
N ILE A 653 6.87 -7.75 -41.07
CA ILE A 653 7.15 -8.62 -39.94
C ILE A 653 7.92 -7.80 -38.90
N ASP A 654 7.22 -7.30 -37.90
CA ASP A 654 7.78 -6.44 -36.82
C ASP A 654 7.59 -7.06 -35.41
N PRO A 655 8.25 -8.19 -35.12
CA PRO A 655 8.11 -8.85 -33.82
C PRO A 655 8.67 -7.97 -32.72
N ARG A 656 7.83 -7.64 -31.75
CA ARG A 656 8.23 -6.88 -30.56
C ARG A 656 8.95 -7.78 -29.54
N THR A 657 9.87 -7.21 -28.76
CA THR A 657 10.71 -7.93 -27.78
C THR A 657 9.95 -8.61 -26.65
N CYS A 658 8.64 -8.52 -26.57
CA CYS A 658 7.81 -8.97 -25.45
C CYS A 658 6.58 -9.76 -25.90
N CYS A 659 6.68 -10.56 -26.95
CA CYS A 659 5.59 -11.46 -27.34
C CYS A 659 5.75 -12.82 -26.63
N ASP A 660 5.48 -12.85 -25.31
CA ASP A 660 5.31 -14.12 -24.58
C ASP A 660 3.88 -14.61 -24.80
N SER A 661 3.71 -15.71 -25.53
CA SER A 661 2.41 -16.36 -25.67
C SER A 661 2.05 -17.12 -24.37
N THR A 662 0.87 -16.84 -23.79
CA THR A 662 0.35 -17.57 -22.61
C THR A 662 -0.10 -19.00 -22.91
N HIS A 663 -0.11 -19.41 -24.17
CA HIS A 663 -0.69 -20.69 -24.61
C HIS A 663 0.32 -21.71 -25.15
N SER A 664 1.60 -21.35 -25.29
CA SER A 664 2.66 -22.30 -25.64
C SER A 664 3.79 -22.24 -24.61
N GLN A 665 4.33 -23.39 -24.24
CA GLN A 665 5.49 -23.49 -23.34
C GLN A 665 6.78 -22.93 -23.98
N ASP A 666 6.76 -22.54 -25.25
CA ASP A 666 7.89 -21.94 -25.99
C ASP A 666 7.65 -20.45 -26.22
N VAL A 667 8.44 -19.62 -25.54
CA VAL A 667 8.51 -18.18 -25.72
C VAL A 667 9.14 -17.87 -27.08
N PHE A 668 8.44 -17.09 -27.94
CA PHE A 668 8.98 -16.64 -29.24
C PHE A 668 10.21 -15.74 -29.02
N ASP A 669 11.40 -16.25 -29.35
CA ASP A 669 12.65 -15.49 -29.35
C ASP A 669 13.00 -15.10 -30.80
N VAL A 670 13.02 -13.80 -31.07
CA VAL A 670 13.30 -13.26 -32.43
C VAL A 670 14.65 -13.76 -32.98
N GLN A 671 15.71 -13.81 -32.12
CA GLN A 671 17.03 -14.23 -32.56
C GLN A 671 17.08 -15.73 -32.92
N ARG A 672 16.29 -16.56 -32.25
CA ARG A 672 16.26 -18.01 -32.51
C ARG A 672 15.35 -18.38 -33.66
N HIS A 673 14.19 -17.70 -33.80
CA HIS A 673 13.11 -18.14 -34.67
C HIS A 673 12.97 -17.31 -35.93
N TYR A 674 13.78 -16.23 -36.13
CA TYR A 674 13.62 -15.37 -37.33
C TYR A 674 13.83 -16.08 -38.66
N ILE A 675 14.75 -17.07 -38.74
CA ILE A 675 15.03 -17.83 -39.96
C ILE A 675 13.79 -18.61 -40.40
N ASP A 676 13.21 -19.39 -39.46
CA ASP A 676 12.01 -20.18 -39.70
C ASP A 676 10.82 -19.30 -40.07
N LEU A 677 10.68 -18.15 -39.36
CA LEU A 677 9.61 -17.18 -39.64
C LEU A 677 9.71 -16.57 -41.02
N LEU A 678 10.91 -16.12 -41.42
CA LEU A 678 11.15 -15.52 -42.74
C LEU A 678 10.98 -16.52 -43.87
N HIS A 679 11.46 -17.75 -43.71
CA HIS A 679 11.23 -18.80 -44.68
C HIS A 679 9.75 -19.20 -44.79
N ALA A 680 9.03 -19.27 -43.65
CA ALA A 680 7.59 -19.55 -43.69
C ALA A 680 6.80 -18.44 -44.39
N ALA A 681 7.18 -17.16 -44.20
CA ALA A 681 6.60 -16.03 -44.86
C ALA A 681 6.93 -16.04 -46.39
N ALA A 682 8.20 -16.30 -46.77
CA ALA A 682 8.64 -16.38 -48.14
C ALA A 682 7.87 -17.44 -48.97
N ARG A 683 7.58 -18.61 -48.35
CA ARG A 683 6.73 -19.65 -48.96
C ARG A 683 5.33 -19.19 -49.33
N ARG A 684 4.85 -18.10 -48.71
CA ARG A 684 3.54 -17.48 -48.97
C ARG A 684 3.62 -16.32 -49.98
N MET A 685 4.74 -16.17 -50.66
CA MET A 685 4.98 -15.04 -51.56
C MET A 685 5.37 -15.52 -52.94
N PRO A 686 5.00 -14.78 -53.99
CA PRO A 686 5.51 -15.04 -55.33
C PRO A 686 6.97 -14.62 -55.47
N GLU A 687 7.62 -15.02 -56.53
CA GLU A 687 8.91 -14.45 -56.92
C GLU A 687 8.81 -12.92 -57.07
N GLY A 688 9.81 -12.20 -56.59
CA GLY A 688 9.80 -10.74 -56.51
C GLY A 688 8.99 -10.18 -55.35
N GLY A 689 8.33 -11.03 -54.52
CA GLY A 689 7.64 -10.62 -53.31
C GLY A 689 8.60 -9.97 -52.32
N VAL A 690 8.13 -8.97 -51.55
CA VAL A 690 8.96 -8.15 -50.67
C VAL A 690 8.60 -8.35 -49.21
N ILE A 691 9.58 -8.64 -48.39
CA ILE A 691 9.45 -8.71 -46.92
C ILE A 691 10.16 -7.52 -46.27
N TYR A 692 9.44 -6.75 -45.48
CA TYR A 692 10.00 -5.80 -44.54
C TYR A 692 10.09 -6.45 -43.15
N PHE A 693 11.30 -6.81 -42.72
CA PHE A 693 11.55 -7.36 -41.39
C PHE A 693 12.20 -6.31 -40.54
N SER A 694 11.61 -6.01 -39.38
CA SER A 694 12.20 -5.09 -38.44
C SER A 694 12.24 -5.70 -37.01
N THR A 695 13.18 -5.24 -36.20
CA THR A 695 13.26 -5.60 -34.77
C THR A 695 13.98 -4.53 -33.97
N ASN A 696 13.56 -4.37 -32.69
CA ASN A 696 14.20 -3.49 -31.71
C ASN A 696 15.17 -4.22 -30.77
N VAL A 697 15.47 -5.50 -31.02
CA VAL A 697 16.45 -6.30 -30.27
C VAL A 697 17.84 -5.76 -30.50
N ARG A 698 18.47 -5.14 -29.49
CA ARG A 698 19.76 -4.41 -29.63
C ARG A 698 20.94 -5.26 -30.11
N ARG A 699 20.97 -6.55 -29.78
CA ARG A 699 22.05 -7.49 -30.12
C ARG A 699 21.67 -8.43 -31.25
N PHE A 700 20.56 -8.17 -31.94
CA PHE A 700 20.11 -9.02 -33.05
C PHE A 700 21.16 -9.08 -34.16
N LYS A 701 21.43 -10.30 -34.59
CA LYS A 701 22.30 -10.56 -35.74
C LYS A 701 21.49 -11.27 -36.81
N CYS A 702 21.32 -10.63 -37.96
CA CYS A 702 20.79 -11.28 -39.14
C CYS A 702 21.96 -11.96 -39.88
N ASP A 703 21.80 -13.22 -40.20
CA ASP A 703 22.73 -14.00 -41.03
C ASP A 703 22.11 -14.20 -42.39
N PRO A 704 22.54 -13.44 -43.46
CA PRO A 704 21.98 -13.55 -44.78
C PRO A 704 22.23 -14.92 -45.41
N ASP A 705 23.32 -15.61 -45.06
CA ASP A 705 23.69 -16.90 -45.65
C ASP A 705 22.71 -18.01 -45.27
N MET A 706 22.05 -17.87 -44.13
CA MET A 706 21.01 -18.79 -43.65
C MET A 706 19.64 -18.50 -44.29
N LEU A 707 19.46 -17.39 -44.98
CA LEU A 707 18.19 -16.97 -45.62
C LEU A 707 18.18 -17.29 -47.10
N THR A 708 18.39 -18.57 -47.42
CA THR A 708 18.40 -19.06 -48.81
C THR A 708 17.08 -18.72 -49.52
N GLY A 709 17.14 -18.32 -50.79
CA GLY A 709 15.96 -17.89 -51.55
C GLY A 709 15.48 -16.45 -51.27
N LEU A 710 16.20 -15.70 -50.41
CA LEU A 710 15.92 -14.31 -50.14
C LEU A 710 17.13 -13.42 -50.45
N GLU A 711 16.92 -12.38 -51.24
CA GLU A 711 17.89 -11.30 -51.37
C GLU A 711 17.74 -10.34 -50.16
N VAL A 712 18.71 -10.32 -49.26
CA VAL A 712 18.66 -9.58 -48.02
C VAL A 712 19.39 -8.25 -48.12
N ARG A 713 18.72 -7.14 -47.82
CA ARG A 713 19.32 -5.80 -47.80
C ARG A 713 18.96 -5.08 -46.50
N GLU A 714 19.95 -4.76 -45.66
CA GLU A 714 19.72 -3.91 -44.52
C GLU A 714 19.48 -2.46 -44.91
N ILE A 715 18.35 -1.90 -44.42
CA ILE A 715 17.93 -0.52 -44.74
C ILE A 715 17.79 0.32 -43.46
N SER A 716 18.27 -0.16 -42.31
CA SER A 716 18.13 0.49 -40.98
C SER A 716 18.48 1.99 -40.99
N ARG A 717 19.55 2.39 -41.70
CA ARG A 717 19.97 3.80 -41.78
C ARG A 717 18.96 4.70 -42.52
N ARG A 718 18.11 4.13 -43.40
CA ARG A 718 17.11 4.83 -44.21
C ARG A 718 15.77 4.90 -43.49
N THR A 719 15.50 3.98 -42.55
CA THR A 719 14.19 3.82 -41.91
C THR A 719 14.09 4.51 -40.54
N VAL A 720 15.22 4.78 -39.89
CA VAL A 720 15.21 5.48 -38.58
C VAL A 720 15.03 6.99 -38.82
N PRO A 721 13.94 7.60 -38.30
CA PRO A 721 13.67 9.02 -38.44
C PRO A 721 14.70 9.90 -37.71
N GLU A 722 14.84 11.15 -38.13
CA GLU A 722 15.82 12.13 -37.62
C GLU A 722 15.60 12.47 -36.14
N ASP A 723 14.35 12.47 -35.67
CA ASP A 723 13.98 12.74 -34.29
C ASP A 723 14.45 11.63 -33.31
N PHE A 724 14.70 10.43 -33.81
CA PHE A 724 15.34 9.35 -33.08
C PHE A 724 16.87 9.46 -33.23
N GLY A 725 17.52 10.28 -32.41
CA GLY A 725 18.98 10.47 -32.40
C GLY A 725 19.78 9.17 -32.21
N ASN A 726 19.18 8.13 -31.62
CA ASN A 726 19.75 6.79 -31.53
C ASN A 726 19.42 5.98 -32.81
N LYS A 727 20.34 5.96 -33.73
CA LYS A 727 20.22 5.20 -35.01
C LYS A 727 20.11 3.67 -34.83
N ARG A 728 20.09 3.17 -33.57
CA ARG A 728 19.91 1.76 -33.23
C ARG A 728 18.58 1.51 -32.49
N ILE A 729 17.59 2.39 -32.65
CA ILE A 729 16.26 2.24 -32.02
C ILE A 729 15.56 0.99 -32.55
N HIS A 730 15.66 0.74 -33.86
CA HIS A 730 15.31 -0.51 -34.54
C HIS A 730 16.33 -0.83 -35.61
N ARG A 731 16.31 -2.06 -36.09
CA ARG A 731 16.96 -2.49 -37.34
C ARG A 731 15.89 -2.96 -38.32
N CYS A 732 16.09 -2.70 -39.62
CA CYS A 732 15.14 -3.04 -40.65
C CYS A 732 15.87 -3.60 -41.87
N TRP A 733 15.32 -4.66 -42.42
CA TRP A 733 15.77 -5.30 -43.65
C TRP A 733 14.63 -5.33 -44.63
N ARG A 734 14.96 -5.05 -45.91
CA ARG A 734 14.08 -5.29 -47.06
C ARG A 734 14.63 -6.54 -47.77
N MET A 735 13.79 -7.56 -47.85
CA MET A 735 14.15 -8.83 -48.47
C MET A 735 13.28 -9.07 -49.69
N THR A 736 13.85 -9.63 -50.75
CA THR A 736 13.11 -9.95 -51.97
C THR A 736 13.19 -11.45 -52.23
N VAL A 737 12.06 -12.09 -52.47
CA VAL A 737 11.96 -13.52 -52.79
C VAL A 737 12.54 -13.76 -54.16
N ARG A 738 13.55 -14.66 -54.26
CA ARG A 738 14.16 -15.12 -55.51
C ARG A 738 13.80 -16.55 -55.79
N THR A 739 13.68 -16.93 -57.05
CA THR A 739 13.59 -18.35 -57.40
C THR A 739 14.97 -18.98 -57.23
N THR A 740 15.13 -19.87 -56.28
CA THR A 740 16.21 -20.86 -56.39
C THR A 740 15.78 -21.90 -57.40
N GLY A 741 16.66 -22.24 -58.32
CA GLY A 741 16.39 -23.17 -59.46
C GLY A 741 16.11 -24.61 -59.04
N ASP A 742 15.42 -24.85 -57.93
CA ASP A 742 14.84 -26.14 -57.58
C ASP A 742 13.85 -25.99 -56.41
N ARG A 743 12.56 -25.89 -56.77
CA ARG A 743 11.46 -25.99 -55.77
C ARG A 743 11.34 -27.38 -55.13
N HIS A 744 12.08 -28.35 -55.58
CA HIS A 744 12.02 -29.75 -55.12
C HIS A 744 12.80 -30.03 -53.83
N GLU A 745 13.82 -29.26 -53.44
CA GLU A 745 14.56 -29.46 -52.18
C GLU A 745 13.83 -29.00 -50.93
N TRP A 746 12.98 -27.97 -51.07
CA TRP A 746 12.21 -27.45 -49.92
C TRP A 746 11.14 -28.40 -49.37
N HIS A 747 10.75 -29.40 -50.16
CA HIS A 747 9.76 -30.39 -49.76
C HIS A 747 10.38 -31.67 -49.15
N ARG A 748 11.69 -31.86 -49.22
CA ARG A 748 12.37 -33.05 -48.68
C ARG A 748 12.72 -32.87 -47.19
N GLU A 749 13.25 -31.71 -46.77
CA GLU A 749 13.67 -31.49 -45.38
C GLU A 749 12.47 -31.46 -44.37
N SER A 750 11.28 -31.11 -44.83
CA SER A 750 10.07 -31.12 -43.95
C SER A 750 9.45 -32.51 -43.75
N ARG A 751 9.93 -33.55 -44.46
CA ARG A 751 9.51 -34.94 -44.23
C ARG A 751 10.47 -35.72 -43.32
N GLU A 752 11.74 -35.33 -43.25
CA GLU A 752 12.74 -36.02 -42.41
C GLU A 752 12.75 -35.52 -40.96
N SER A 753 12.23 -34.32 -40.68
CA SER A 753 12.09 -33.82 -39.30
C SER A 753 10.76 -34.21 -38.58
N GLY A 754 9.84 -34.87 -39.31
CA GLY A 754 8.52 -35.30 -38.79
C GLY A 754 8.47 -36.71 -38.21
N ASP A 755 9.47 -37.55 -38.53
CA ASP A 755 9.43 -38.99 -38.16
C ASP A 755 10.37 -39.43 -37.06
N THR A 756 11.02 -38.50 -36.33
CA THR A 756 11.96 -38.87 -35.23
C THR A 756 11.47 -38.50 -33.82
N ILE A 757 10.20 -38.16 -33.62
CA ILE A 757 9.64 -37.92 -32.29
C ILE A 757 8.39 -38.79 -32.09
N LEU A 758 8.54 -40.12 -32.27
CA LEU A 758 7.60 -41.14 -31.76
C LEU A 758 8.34 -42.47 -31.54
N SER A 759 9.38 -42.46 -30.71
CA SER A 759 9.90 -43.68 -30.01
C SER A 759 11.08 -43.27 -29.14
N SER A 760 10.84 -42.82 -27.93
CA SER A 760 11.56 -43.13 -26.67
C SER A 760 10.93 -42.43 -25.50
#